data_9201cfc8d9435f057e003c65b8603044
#
_entry.id   9201cfc8d9435f057e003c65b8603044
#
_cell.length_a   1.000
_cell.length_b   1.000
_cell.length_c   1.000
_cell.angle_alpha   90.00
_cell.angle_beta   90.00
_cell.angle_gamma   90.00
#
_symmetry.space_group_name_H-M   'P 1'
#
loop_
_entity.id
_entity.type
_entity.pdbx_description
1 polymer ?
#
loop_
_entity_poly.entity_id
_entity_poly.type
_entity_poly.pdbx_seq_one_letter_code
_entity_poly.pdbx_strand_id
1 'polypeptide(L)'
;MALRKHLFILTVFSFFMLKAQTQEHEIEPYTIQTSYEKLKKDYPFIKPVEPLVSEKIISEENVVFKKTPEKDIKADVYMPKAENGQKYPGVLLIHGGGWLTGSKENERVMAQHLAQNGYIAVTAAYRLGTEAIYPAGVLDLKDAVKWMRKNAEKYHIDKSNIAVLGASAGAQLATLIGVTPDAEIYNTENNSFSDNVQAIVNIDGIVSFVHPEAEEGWMAGTWLGGSKDQKPEVWKEASPLEYVDKNTPPTLFINSSYARFHAGRDDMTEILEENDIYHEVHTLENSPHSFWLMHPWFEETLNLTTAFLDKVLQNSSSAKKAYREIKVAQDGSGDFAKIQEAINSTRDLGPGEVVIHIKNGTYNEKLEIPSWKHQLTLRGESKEETIIVNNDFSGKANPKTGKKHSTFTSYTVLVQGDDIKIENLTVKNSSCGEGQAVALHVEGDRFVIKNCNILGCQDTIYTATEGSRQLFADCYIEGTTDFIFGEATVVFKNCTIKSMRDSYVTAAATPQNQEFGYVFINCKLIAAEGVNEVFLGRPWRSYAKTVFINSELGEHIVPEGWNPWKGDEMFPNKERTAYYAEYNSSGPGAAPNQRVEWSHQLSDKEVEKYTLKNIFSKNKDWYWASEIMKDENAASDLKN
;
A
#
# COMPACT_ATOMS: atom_id res chain seq x y z
N MET A 1 35.52 -19.80 100.04
CA MET A 1 34.84 -20.86 99.29
C MET A 1 33.94 -20.20 98.33
N ALA A 2 34.38 -19.99 97.11
CA ALA A 2 33.60 -19.27 96.03
C ALA A 2 33.59 -20.13 94.82
N LEU A 3 32.40 -20.53 94.41
CA LEU A 3 32.14 -21.25 93.13
C LEU A 3 32.10 -20.27 92.00
N ARG A 4 33.00 -20.41 91.05
CA ARG A 4 32.91 -19.70 89.72
C ARG A 4 32.03 -20.50 88.78
N LYS A 5 30.92 -19.91 88.31
CA LYS A 5 30.12 -20.40 87.22
C LYS A 5 30.73 -19.88 85.94
N HIS A 6 31.11 -20.76 85.03
CA HIS A 6 31.45 -20.40 83.62
C HIS A 6 30.20 -20.43 82.77
N LEU A 7 29.90 -19.28 82.15
CA LEU A 7 28.84 -19.13 81.20
C LEU A 7 29.41 -19.41 79.79
N PHE A 8 28.95 -20.49 79.15
CA PHE A 8 29.28 -20.80 77.78
C PHE A 8 28.31 -20.02 76.89
N ILE A 9 28.83 -19.04 76.12
CA ILE A 9 28.05 -18.34 75.04
C ILE A 9 28.22 -19.15 73.76
N LEU A 10 27.15 -19.82 73.36
CA LEU A 10 27.05 -20.45 72.04
C LEU A 10 26.69 -19.39 71.00
N THR A 11 27.65 -18.97 70.17
CA THR A 11 27.42 -18.09 69.02
C THR A 11 26.93 -18.95 67.89
N VAL A 12 25.62 -18.87 67.60
CA VAL A 12 25.00 -19.46 66.38
C VAL A 12 25.29 -18.55 65.21
N PHE A 13 26.21 -18.95 64.32
CA PHE A 13 26.43 -18.34 63.03
C PHE A 13 25.29 -18.77 62.11
N SER A 14 24.29 -17.92 61.94
CA SER A 14 23.27 -18.07 60.89
C SER A 14 23.90 -17.75 59.54
N PHE A 15 24.21 -18.77 58.78
CA PHE A 15 24.50 -18.64 57.33
C PHE A 15 23.20 -18.27 56.61
N PHE A 16 22.99 -16.99 56.35
CA PHE A 16 22.02 -16.56 55.35
C PHE A 16 22.58 -16.92 53.97
N MET A 17 22.15 -18.06 53.43
CA MET A 17 22.28 -18.34 52.03
C MET A 17 21.34 -17.38 51.30
N LEU A 18 21.86 -16.29 50.70
CA LEU A 18 21.19 -15.54 49.66
C LEU A 18 21.03 -16.51 48.48
N LYS A 19 19.89 -17.15 48.39
CA LYS A 19 19.45 -17.69 47.10
C LYS A 19 19.19 -16.47 46.19
N ALA A 20 20.13 -16.17 45.30
CA ALA A 20 19.82 -15.38 44.14
C ALA A 20 18.69 -16.13 43.43
N GLN A 21 17.47 -15.62 43.50
CA GLN A 21 16.39 -16.04 42.65
C GLN A 21 16.81 -15.60 41.22
N THR A 22 17.40 -16.51 40.49
CA THR A 22 17.44 -16.40 39.02
C THR A 22 15.98 -16.44 38.58
N GLN A 23 15.45 -15.31 38.21
CA GLN A 23 14.17 -15.23 37.54
C GLN A 23 14.35 -16.01 36.23
N GLU A 24 13.84 -17.24 36.17
CA GLU A 24 13.75 -17.98 34.92
C GLU A 24 12.73 -17.25 34.07
N HIS A 25 13.21 -16.47 33.09
CA HIS A 25 12.38 -15.85 32.08
C HIS A 25 11.95 -16.94 31.11
N GLU A 26 10.67 -17.22 31.02
CA GLU A 26 10.11 -18.13 30.01
C GLU A 26 10.18 -17.45 28.64
N ILE A 27 10.79 -18.14 27.68
CA ILE A 27 10.91 -17.66 26.30
C ILE A 27 9.66 -18.11 25.53
N GLU A 28 8.74 -17.18 25.30
CA GLU A 28 7.56 -17.45 24.48
C GLU A 28 7.95 -17.63 22.99
N PRO A 29 7.39 -18.60 22.29
CA PRO A 29 7.62 -18.75 20.86
C PRO A 29 7.17 -17.51 20.07
N TYR A 30 8.06 -16.97 19.24
CA TYR A 30 7.72 -15.88 18.33
C TYR A 30 7.30 -16.43 16.97
N THR A 31 6.01 -16.38 16.68
CA THR A 31 5.39 -16.81 15.42
C THR A 31 4.36 -15.78 14.96
N ILE A 32 3.92 -15.88 13.70
CA ILE A 32 2.81 -15.08 13.19
C ILE A 32 1.58 -15.22 14.09
N GLN A 33 1.24 -16.46 14.50
CA GLN A 33 0.07 -16.73 15.32
C GLN A 33 0.18 -16.15 16.73
N THR A 34 1.32 -16.33 17.43
CA THR A 34 1.49 -15.78 18.79
C THR A 34 1.50 -14.26 18.79
N SER A 35 2.10 -13.65 17.75
CA SER A 35 2.06 -12.19 17.53
C SER A 35 0.63 -11.70 17.32
N TYR A 36 -0.15 -12.38 16.49
CA TYR A 36 -1.56 -12.05 16.28
C TYR A 36 -2.39 -12.14 17.56
N GLU A 37 -2.27 -13.24 18.32
CA GLU A 37 -3.00 -13.43 19.58
C GLU A 37 -2.69 -12.35 20.61
N LYS A 38 -1.47 -11.85 20.62
CA LYS A 38 -1.04 -10.74 21.49
C LYS A 38 -1.63 -9.42 21.02
N LEU A 39 -1.48 -9.09 19.72
CA LEU A 39 -1.81 -7.79 19.15
C LEU A 39 -3.31 -7.57 18.96
N LYS A 40 -4.11 -8.61 18.66
CA LYS A 40 -5.55 -8.47 18.44
C LYS A 40 -6.34 -7.91 19.61
N LYS A 41 -5.75 -7.89 20.82
CA LYS A 41 -6.36 -7.31 22.02
C LYS A 41 -6.47 -5.79 21.90
N ASP A 42 -5.43 -5.17 21.37
CA ASP A 42 -5.32 -3.71 21.23
C ASP A 42 -5.71 -3.26 19.81
N TYR A 43 -5.56 -4.14 18.82
CA TYR A 43 -5.86 -3.92 17.40
C TYR A 43 -6.86 -4.96 16.90
N PRO A 44 -8.14 -4.91 17.27
CA PRO A 44 -9.12 -5.98 16.97
C PRO A 44 -9.45 -6.13 15.47
N PHE A 45 -9.04 -5.18 14.65
CA PHE A 45 -9.26 -5.17 13.19
C PHE A 45 -8.18 -5.92 12.40
N ILE A 46 -7.06 -6.28 13.00
CA ILE A 46 -5.94 -6.91 12.30
C ILE A 46 -6.25 -8.34 11.87
N LYS A 47 -5.51 -8.80 10.88
CA LYS A 47 -5.48 -10.20 10.44
C LYS A 47 -4.02 -10.62 10.27
N PRO A 48 -3.67 -11.85 10.63
CA PRO A 48 -2.33 -12.35 10.35
C PRO A 48 -2.13 -12.51 8.85
N VAL A 49 -0.89 -12.36 8.38
CA VAL A 49 -0.54 -12.69 7.00
C VAL A 49 -0.65 -14.19 6.76
N GLU A 50 -1.08 -14.57 5.56
CA GLU A 50 -1.23 -15.97 5.16
C GLU A 50 -0.28 -16.32 4.01
N PRO A 51 0.20 -17.57 3.92
CA PRO A 51 1.06 -18.01 2.83
C PRO A 51 0.41 -17.76 1.46
N LEU A 52 1.19 -17.19 0.55
CA LEU A 52 0.77 -16.94 -0.82
C LEU A 52 0.69 -18.25 -1.62
N VAL A 53 -0.47 -18.53 -2.19
CA VAL A 53 -0.64 -19.62 -3.16
C VAL A 53 -0.55 -19.04 -4.57
N SER A 54 0.54 -19.30 -5.29
CA SER A 54 0.77 -18.75 -6.63
C SER A 54 1.51 -19.77 -7.51
N GLU A 55 1.02 -19.97 -8.73
CA GLU A 55 1.70 -20.78 -9.75
C GLU A 55 2.91 -20.08 -10.39
N LYS A 56 3.13 -18.80 -10.07
CA LYS A 56 4.21 -17.98 -10.61
C LYS A 56 5.51 -18.09 -9.83
N ILE A 57 5.45 -18.67 -8.64
CA ILE A 57 6.62 -18.88 -7.79
C ILE A 57 6.87 -20.37 -7.58
N ILE A 58 8.14 -20.72 -7.42
CA ILE A 58 8.59 -22.05 -7.00
C ILE A 58 9.41 -21.90 -5.73
N SER A 59 9.44 -22.94 -4.91
CA SER A 59 10.22 -22.96 -3.68
C SER A 59 11.03 -24.24 -3.54
N GLU A 60 12.20 -24.11 -2.89
CA GLU A 60 12.98 -25.20 -2.38
C GLU A 60 13.17 -24.97 -0.88
N GLU A 61 12.49 -25.77 -0.06
CA GLU A 61 12.46 -25.56 1.38
C GLU A 61 13.45 -26.48 2.12
N ASN A 62 13.91 -26.03 3.30
CA ASN A 62 14.81 -26.76 4.18
C ASN A 62 16.17 -27.14 3.55
N VAL A 63 16.69 -26.29 2.68
CA VAL A 63 18.02 -26.45 2.07
C VAL A 63 19.08 -26.21 3.14
N VAL A 64 19.97 -27.17 3.34
CA VAL A 64 21.11 -27.01 4.28
C VAL A 64 22.17 -26.14 3.63
N PHE A 65 22.38 -24.93 4.17
CA PHE A 65 23.41 -24.04 3.66
C PHE A 65 24.70 -24.05 4.51
N LYS A 66 24.59 -24.47 5.79
CA LYS A 66 25.73 -24.57 6.69
C LYS A 66 25.55 -25.78 7.63
N LYS A 67 26.64 -26.48 7.91
CA LYS A 67 26.68 -27.52 8.94
C LYS A 67 27.51 -27.04 10.12
N THR A 68 26.96 -27.15 11.32
CA THR A 68 27.67 -26.91 12.58
C THR A 68 27.72 -28.18 13.43
N PRO A 69 28.55 -28.25 14.45
CA PRO A 69 28.55 -29.39 15.35
C PRO A 69 27.20 -29.62 16.05
N GLU A 70 26.44 -28.52 16.27
CA GLU A 70 25.18 -28.55 17.00
C GLU A 70 24.01 -28.94 16.10
N LYS A 71 23.96 -28.40 14.86
CA LYS A 71 22.86 -28.63 13.93
C LYS A 71 23.17 -28.27 12.48
N ASP A 72 22.39 -28.79 11.55
CA ASP A 72 22.30 -28.30 10.18
C ASP A 72 21.50 -27.00 10.14
N ILE A 73 22.10 -25.90 9.63
CA ILE A 73 21.42 -24.62 9.46
C ILE A 73 20.80 -24.57 8.06
N LYS A 74 19.50 -24.25 8.00
CA LYS A 74 18.67 -24.40 6.81
C LYS A 74 18.12 -23.05 6.34
N ALA A 75 17.86 -22.97 5.06
CA ALA A 75 17.17 -21.88 4.41
C ALA A 75 16.01 -22.41 3.54
N ASP A 76 15.04 -21.55 3.26
CA ASP A 76 14.06 -21.76 2.21
C ASP A 76 14.31 -20.75 1.10
N VAL A 77 14.22 -21.19 -0.14
CA VAL A 77 14.44 -20.39 -1.33
C VAL A 77 13.12 -20.26 -2.10
N TYR A 78 12.67 -19.04 -2.30
CA TYR A 78 11.47 -18.70 -3.08
C TYR A 78 11.91 -17.94 -4.33
N MET A 79 11.42 -18.37 -5.48
CA MET A 79 11.91 -17.91 -6.78
C MET A 79 10.74 -17.61 -7.71
N PRO A 80 10.85 -16.60 -8.59
CA PRO A 80 9.97 -16.51 -9.76
C PRO A 80 10.11 -17.78 -10.60
N LYS A 81 9.03 -18.23 -11.21
CA LYS A 81 9.10 -19.27 -12.23
C LYS A 81 9.82 -18.69 -13.45
N ALA A 82 11.12 -18.93 -13.52
CA ALA A 82 12.00 -18.28 -14.49
C ALA A 82 11.68 -18.72 -15.93
N GLU A 83 11.68 -17.76 -16.85
CA GLU A 83 11.71 -18.00 -18.28
C GLU A 83 13.14 -17.74 -18.80
N ASN A 84 13.73 -18.70 -19.51
CA ASN A 84 14.93 -18.55 -20.36
C ASN A 84 16.20 -17.96 -19.69
N GLY A 85 16.60 -18.45 -18.51
CA GLY A 85 17.94 -18.14 -17.95
C GLY A 85 18.10 -16.73 -17.40
N GLN A 86 17.01 -16.01 -17.17
CA GLN A 86 17.02 -14.68 -16.52
C GLN A 86 17.57 -14.78 -15.09
N LYS A 87 18.44 -13.84 -14.71
CA LYS A 87 18.91 -13.68 -13.34
C LYS A 87 18.11 -12.58 -12.62
N TYR A 88 17.92 -12.77 -11.33
CA TYR A 88 17.14 -11.88 -10.47
C TYR A 88 17.99 -11.42 -9.28
N PRO A 89 17.77 -10.22 -8.75
CA PRO A 89 18.39 -9.81 -7.50
C PRO A 89 18.03 -10.77 -6.37
N GLY A 90 18.98 -11.01 -5.46
CA GLY A 90 18.76 -11.83 -4.26
C GLY A 90 18.38 -10.99 -3.06
N VAL A 91 17.51 -11.50 -2.18
CA VAL A 91 17.21 -10.90 -0.88
C VAL A 91 17.31 -11.98 0.19
N LEU A 92 18.20 -11.78 1.17
CA LEU A 92 18.27 -12.61 2.36
C LEU A 92 17.34 -12.03 3.43
N LEU A 93 16.35 -12.82 3.88
CA LEU A 93 15.40 -12.43 4.91
C LEU A 93 15.77 -13.04 6.26
N ILE A 94 15.81 -12.21 7.30
CA ILE A 94 16.27 -12.56 8.65
C ILE A 94 15.14 -12.29 9.65
N HIS A 95 14.70 -13.35 10.30
CA HIS A 95 13.58 -13.28 11.23
C HIS A 95 13.93 -12.61 12.58
N GLY A 96 12.90 -12.01 13.19
CA GLY A 96 12.95 -11.48 14.53
C GLY A 96 12.81 -12.55 15.63
N GLY A 97 12.55 -12.08 16.85
CA GLY A 97 12.32 -12.93 18.03
C GLY A 97 13.34 -12.69 19.16
N GLY A 98 13.87 -11.44 19.26
CA GLY A 98 14.78 -11.03 20.35
C GLY A 98 16.04 -11.87 20.44
N TRP A 99 16.55 -12.37 19.31
CA TRP A 99 17.74 -13.24 19.18
C TRP A 99 17.62 -14.60 19.88
N LEU A 100 16.53 -14.90 20.61
CA LEU A 100 16.36 -16.10 21.43
C LEU A 100 15.28 -17.06 20.91
N THR A 101 14.41 -16.60 20.05
CA THR A 101 13.27 -17.34 19.50
C THR A 101 12.96 -16.91 18.08
N GLY A 102 11.91 -17.47 17.46
CA GLY A 102 11.56 -17.23 16.07
C GLY A 102 12.17 -18.27 15.13
N SER A 103 11.76 -18.18 13.87
CA SER A 103 12.25 -19.10 12.83
C SER A 103 12.14 -18.50 11.43
N LYS A 104 12.81 -19.08 10.45
CA LYS A 104 12.77 -18.65 9.05
C LYS A 104 11.35 -18.63 8.44
N GLU A 105 10.43 -19.40 9.00
CA GLU A 105 9.02 -19.48 8.58
C GLU A 105 8.26 -18.18 8.83
N ASN A 106 8.72 -17.33 9.78
CA ASN A 106 8.11 -16.04 10.04
C ASN A 106 8.20 -15.09 8.83
N GLU A 107 9.26 -15.23 8.04
CA GLU A 107 9.50 -14.40 6.86
C GLU A 107 8.99 -15.06 5.56
N ARG A 108 8.34 -16.22 5.63
CA ARG A 108 7.84 -16.96 4.46
C ARG A 108 6.94 -16.11 3.58
N VAL A 109 5.96 -15.42 4.16
CA VAL A 109 4.97 -14.65 3.40
C VAL A 109 5.64 -13.49 2.66
N MET A 110 6.50 -12.73 3.33
CA MET A 110 7.28 -11.66 2.73
C MET A 110 8.16 -12.20 1.59
N ALA A 111 8.84 -13.33 1.81
CA ALA A 111 9.68 -13.96 0.79
C ALA A 111 8.89 -14.42 -0.43
N GLN A 112 7.70 -14.98 -0.25
CA GLN A 112 6.83 -15.39 -1.35
C GLN A 112 6.38 -14.19 -2.19
N HIS A 113 6.01 -13.08 -1.54
CA HIS A 113 5.64 -11.85 -2.23
C HIS A 113 6.83 -11.22 -2.95
N LEU A 114 8.01 -11.19 -2.34
CA LEU A 114 9.24 -10.74 -3.03
C LEU A 114 9.55 -11.62 -4.25
N ALA A 115 9.40 -12.93 -4.13
CA ALA A 115 9.59 -13.83 -5.27
C ALA A 115 8.58 -13.54 -6.40
N GLN A 116 7.33 -13.27 -6.07
CA GLN A 116 6.33 -12.85 -7.06
C GLN A 116 6.68 -11.52 -7.72
N ASN A 117 7.39 -10.64 -7.01
CA ASN A 117 7.87 -9.35 -7.49
C ASN A 117 9.24 -9.41 -8.21
N GLY A 118 9.75 -10.60 -8.51
CA GLY A 118 10.94 -10.76 -9.34
C GLY A 118 12.28 -10.77 -8.56
N TYR A 119 12.24 -11.18 -7.31
CA TYR A 119 13.44 -11.40 -6.48
C TYR A 119 13.65 -12.89 -6.20
N ILE A 120 14.89 -13.30 -5.97
CA ILE A 120 15.16 -14.59 -5.33
C ILE A 120 15.23 -14.33 -3.83
N ALA A 121 14.18 -14.71 -3.11
CA ALA A 121 14.05 -14.48 -1.69
C ALA A 121 14.47 -15.72 -0.89
N VAL A 122 15.42 -15.55 0.02
CA VAL A 122 15.98 -16.62 0.85
C VAL A 122 15.70 -16.33 2.32
N THR A 123 14.86 -17.13 2.96
CA THR A 123 14.66 -17.03 4.43
C THR A 123 15.66 -17.94 5.12
N ALA A 124 16.50 -17.40 5.99
CA ALA A 124 17.55 -18.17 6.65
C ALA A 124 17.29 -18.37 8.16
N ALA A 125 17.51 -19.59 8.63
CA ALA A 125 17.70 -19.84 10.05
C ALA A 125 19.12 -19.41 10.44
N TYR A 126 19.30 -19.14 11.73
CA TYR A 126 20.60 -18.88 12.35
C TYR A 126 20.60 -19.46 13.77
N ARG A 127 21.76 -19.62 14.39
CA ARG A 127 21.83 -20.07 15.78
C ARG A 127 21.34 -18.96 16.72
N LEU A 128 20.30 -19.28 17.46
CA LEU A 128 19.72 -18.40 18.49
C LEU A 128 20.62 -18.34 19.73
N GLY A 129 20.48 -17.31 20.55
CA GLY A 129 21.26 -17.15 21.79
C GLY A 129 21.08 -18.29 22.80
N THR A 130 19.99 -19.05 22.69
CA THR A 130 19.75 -20.29 23.45
C THR A 130 20.56 -21.49 22.96
N GLU A 131 21.08 -21.44 21.72
CA GLU A 131 21.89 -22.49 21.08
C GLU A 131 23.38 -22.12 21.09
N ALA A 132 23.69 -20.86 20.75
CA ALA A 132 25.04 -20.33 20.77
C ALA A 132 25.00 -18.79 20.95
N ILE A 133 25.82 -18.27 21.84
CA ILE A 133 25.89 -16.81 22.05
C ILE A 133 26.55 -16.10 20.86
N TYR A 134 26.37 -14.77 20.80
CA TYR A 134 27.07 -13.89 19.88
C TYR A 134 28.59 -14.19 19.84
N PRO A 135 29.22 -14.18 18.62
CA PRO A 135 28.67 -13.78 17.32
C PRO A 135 28.14 -14.94 16.45
N ALA A 136 27.83 -16.11 17.00
CA ALA A 136 27.50 -17.32 16.24
C ALA A 136 26.42 -17.11 15.17
N GLY A 137 25.30 -16.47 15.53
CA GLY A 137 24.21 -16.17 14.58
C GLY A 137 24.62 -15.19 13.48
N VAL A 138 25.48 -14.20 13.78
CA VAL A 138 26.02 -13.26 12.78
C VAL A 138 26.86 -14.00 11.73
N LEU A 139 27.75 -14.91 12.20
CA LEU A 139 28.58 -15.74 11.31
C LEU A 139 27.74 -16.67 10.44
N ASP A 140 26.63 -17.20 10.96
CA ASP A 140 25.71 -18.03 10.17
C ASP A 140 25.06 -17.24 9.03
N LEU A 141 24.63 -16.00 9.30
CA LEU A 141 23.99 -15.13 8.30
C LEU A 141 24.98 -14.60 7.26
N LYS A 142 26.21 -14.29 7.62
CA LYS A 142 27.28 -13.98 6.66
C LYS A 142 27.56 -15.18 5.73
N ASP A 143 27.59 -16.38 6.28
CA ASP A 143 27.72 -17.62 5.47
C ASP A 143 26.50 -17.83 4.56
N ALA A 144 25.29 -17.41 4.95
CA ALA A 144 24.10 -17.45 4.09
C ALA A 144 24.27 -16.54 2.87
N VAL A 145 24.79 -15.29 3.02
CA VAL A 145 25.09 -14.40 1.88
C VAL A 145 26.13 -15.04 0.95
N LYS A 146 27.21 -15.61 1.50
CA LYS A 146 28.26 -16.31 0.73
C LYS A 146 27.66 -17.53 0.00
N TRP A 147 26.77 -18.28 0.65
CA TRP A 147 26.09 -19.41 0.06
C TRP A 147 25.16 -19.00 -1.10
N MET A 148 24.44 -17.88 -0.98
CA MET A 148 23.63 -17.35 -2.09
C MET A 148 24.51 -17.07 -3.32
N ARG A 149 25.67 -16.42 -3.14
CA ARG A 149 26.62 -16.18 -4.24
C ARG A 149 27.20 -17.45 -4.85
N LYS A 150 27.55 -18.43 -4.01
CA LYS A 150 28.05 -19.74 -4.44
C LYS A 150 27.04 -20.48 -5.31
N ASN A 151 25.75 -20.36 -4.98
CA ASN A 151 24.66 -21.08 -5.66
C ASN A 151 23.89 -20.17 -6.66
N ALA A 152 24.47 -19.06 -7.05
CA ALA A 152 23.82 -18.05 -7.90
C ALA A 152 23.35 -18.61 -9.25
N GLU A 153 24.09 -19.52 -9.85
CA GLU A 153 23.69 -20.18 -11.11
C GLU A 153 22.49 -21.14 -10.89
N LYS A 154 22.50 -21.92 -9.80
CA LYS A 154 21.41 -22.85 -9.48
C LYS A 154 20.09 -22.15 -9.26
N TYR A 155 20.11 -21.02 -8.55
CA TYR A 155 18.91 -20.30 -8.15
C TYR A 155 18.63 -19.04 -8.99
N HIS A 156 19.35 -18.85 -10.10
CA HIS A 156 19.22 -17.68 -10.96
C HIS A 156 19.42 -16.33 -10.24
N ILE A 157 20.30 -16.30 -9.23
CA ILE A 157 20.62 -15.08 -8.50
C ILE A 157 21.59 -14.21 -9.32
N ASP A 158 21.32 -12.93 -9.41
CA ASP A 158 22.36 -11.96 -9.79
C ASP A 158 23.30 -11.73 -8.59
N LYS A 159 24.46 -12.38 -8.63
CA LYS A 159 25.44 -12.33 -7.53
C LYS A 159 26.00 -10.93 -7.22
N SER A 160 25.79 -9.97 -8.14
CA SER A 160 26.20 -8.57 -7.98
C SER A 160 25.12 -7.71 -7.31
N ASN A 161 23.91 -8.24 -7.15
CA ASN A 161 22.75 -7.57 -6.61
C ASN A 161 22.09 -8.41 -5.52
N ILE A 162 22.67 -8.39 -4.31
CA ILE A 162 22.11 -9.07 -3.13
C ILE A 162 21.83 -8.05 -2.04
N ALA A 163 20.60 -8.04 -1.54
CA ALA A 163 20.18 -7.26 -0.37
C ALA A 163 19.99 -8.13 0.86
N VAL A 164 19.99 -7.51 2.02
CA VAL A 164 19.53 -8.10 3.27
C VAL A 164 18.30 -7.36 3.77
N LEU A 165 17.33 -8.12 4.27
CA LEU A 165 16.13 -7.62 4.92
C LEU A 165 15.99 -8.32 6.27
N GLY A 166 15.69 -7.59 7.29
CA GLY A 166 15.39 -8.19 8.58
C GLY A 166 14.30 -7.45 9.33
N ALA A 167 13.68 -8.14 10.29
CA ALA A 167 12.62 -7.58 11.11
C ALA A 167 12.95 -7.73 12.60
N SER A 168 12.73 -6.66 13.40
CA SER A 168 13.06 -6.65 14.85
C SER A 168 14.53 -7.00 15.12
N ALA A 169 14.81 -8.02 15.92
CA ALA A 169 16.16 -8.55 16.12
C ALA A 169 16.84 -8.95 14.79
N GLY A 170 16.07 -9.45 13.82
CA GLY A 170 16.55 -9.73 12.47
C GLY A 170 16.95 -8.47 11.71
N ALA A 171 16.31 -7.33 11.97
CA ALA A 171 16.67 -6.05 11.36
C ALA A 171 18.00 -5.51 11.91
N GLN A 172 18.23 -5.63 13.20
CA GLN A 172 19.54 -5.34 13.81
C GLN A 172 20.63 -6.24 13.18
N LEU A 173 20.37 -7.55 13.03
CA LEU A 173 21.30 -8.50 12.40
C LEU A 173 21.52 -8.18 10.91
N ALA A 174 20.46 -7.87 10.14
CA ALA A 174 20.57 -7.46 8.74
C ALA A 174 21.44 -6.21 8.59
N THR A 175 21.21 -5.21 9.44
CA THR A 175 22.01 -3.99 9.43
C THR A 175 23.46 -4.30 9.78
N LEU A 176 23.71 -5.10 10.84
CA LEU A 176 25.06 -5.45 11.28
C LEU A 176 25.86 -6.16 10.18
N ILE A 177 25.30 -7.19 9.53
CA ILE A 177 26.01 -7.89 8.45
C ILE A 177 26.20 -6.99 7.22
N GLY A 178 25.28 -6.06 6.97
CA GLY A 178 25.34 -5.11 5.86
C GLY A 178 26.43 -4.05 6.00
N VAL A 179 26.65 -3.53 7.22
CA VAL A 179 27.68 -2.51 7.50
C VAL A 179 29.04 -3.09 7.86
N THR A 180 29.18 -4.42 7.94
CA THR A 180 30.44 -5.09 8.28
C THR A 180 30.94 -6.05 7.19
N PRO A 181 31.02 -5.61 5.89
CA PRO A 181 31.54 -6.45 4.83
C PRO A 181 33.02 -6.77 5.12
N ASP A 182 33.38 -8.04 4.97
CA ASP A 182 34.77 -8.52 5.14
C ASP A 182 35.45 -8.12 6.47
N ALA A 183 34.66 -7.75 7.50
CA ALA A 183 35.21 -7.37 8.80
C ALA A 183 35.90 -8.55 9.48
N GLU A 184 37.17 -8.34 9.90
CA GLU A 184 38.02 -9.39 10.45
C GLU A 184 37.37 -10.13 11.63
N ILE A 185 36.65 -9.39 12.48
CA ILE A 185 35.93 -9.92 13.65
C ILE A 185 34.83 -10.94 13.29
N TYR A 186 34.25 -10.82 12.08
CA TYR A 186 33.21 -11.74 11.58
C TYR A 186 33.74 -12.59 10.43
N ASN A 187 35.05 -12.76 10.33
CA ASN A 187 35.63 -13.54 9.29
C ASN A 187 35.30 -15.02 9.47
N THR A 188 34.70 -15.66 8.44
CA THR A 188 34.42 -17.09 8.44
C THR A 188 35.50 -17.82 7.65
N GLU A 189 35.69 -19.12 7.91
CA GLU A 189 36.67 -19.95 7.19
C GLU A 189 36.44 -20.00 5.66
N ASN A 190 35.21 -19.69 5.21
CA ASN A 190 34.82 -19.71 3.80
C ASN A 190 34.97 -18.34 3.15
N ASN A 191 36.19 -17.98 2.74
CA ASN A 191 36.52 -16.71 2.11
C ASN A 191 36.50 -16.73 0.57
N SER A 192 35.93 -17.80 -0.05
CA SER A 192 35.86 -17.90 -1.52
C SER A 192 34.82 -16.99 -2.17
N PHE A 193 33.87 -16.47 -1.38
CA PHE A 193 32.81 -15.58 -1.82
C PHE A 193 32.65 -14.44 -0.82
N SER A 194 32.40 -13.22 -1.31
CA SER A 194 32.16 -12.03 -0.47
C SER A 194 30.82 -12.15 0.26
N ASP A 195 30.75 -11.60 1.48
CA ASP A 195 29.52 -11.37 2.25
C ASP A 195 28.97 -9.94 2.10
N ASN A 196 29.56 -9.12 1.24
CA ASN A 196 29.09 -7.77 0.94
C ASN A 196 27.66 -7.78 0.36
N VAL A 197 26.84 -6.79 0.71
CA VAL A 197 25.50 -6.63 0.18
C VAL A 197 25.30 -5.24 -0.41
N GLN A 198 24.32 -5.09 -1.31
CA GLN A 198 24.11 -3.87 -2.07
C GLN A 198 22.93 -3.03 -1.55
N ALA A 199 22.17 -3.54 -0.60
CA ALA A 199 21.12 -2.80 0.08
C ALA A 199 20.77 -3.42 1.43
N ILE A 200 20.29 -2.60 2.36
CA ILE A 200 19.82 -2.99 3.69
C ILE A 200 18.36 -2.55 3.85
N VAL A 201 17.49 -3.46 4.31
CA VAL A 201 16.12 -3.14 4.73
C VAL A 201 15.98 -3.49 6.20
N ASN A 202 15.81 -2.45 7.02
CA ASN A 202 15.61 -2.56 8.46
C ASN A 202 14.14 -2.33 8.80
N ILE A 203 13.43 -3.40 9.20
CA ILE A 203 12.03 -3.32 9.63
C ILE A 203 12.01 -3.35 11.16
N ASP A 204 11.82 -2.17 11.75
CA ASP A 204 11.61 -1.95 13.19
C ASP A 204 12.69 -2.58 14.09
N GLY A 205 13.96 -2.38 13.75
CA GLY A 205 15.11 -2.89 14.49
C GLY A 205 16.10 -1.80 14.87
N ILE A 206 16.62 -1.89 16.11
CA ILE A 206 17.63 -0.97 16.61
C ILE A 206 18.94 -1.08 15.82
N VAL A 207 19.69 -0.01 15.76
CA VAL A 207 21.05 -0.01 15.16
C VAL A 207 22.16 0.23 16.21
N SER A 208 21.79 0.48 17.46
CA SER A 208 22.75 0.59 18.56
C SER A 208 22.17 0.07 19.88
N PHE A 209 22.88 -0.83 20.51
CA PHE A 209 22.56 -1.32 21.86
C PHE A 209 23.04 -0.36 22.96
N VAL A 210 23.93 0.57 22.61
CA VAL A 210 24.54 1.50 23.58
C VAL A 210 23.94 2.90 23.50
N HIS A 211 23.10 3.17 22.51
CA HIS A 211 22.39 4.44 22.37
C HIS A 211 21.49 4.71 23.59
N PRO A 212 21.30 5.97 24.01
CA PRO A 212 20.46 6.32 25.17
C PRO A 212 19.00 5.84 25.07
N GLU A 213 18.45 5.73 23.85
CA GLU A 213 17.09 5.26 23.59
C GLU A 213 16.96 3.73 23.56
N ALA A 214 18.08 3.00 23.62
CA ALA A 214 18.05 1.54 23.60
C ALA A 214 17.56 1.01 24.95
N GLU A 215 16.43 0.30 24.92
CA GLU A 215 15.81 -0.33 26.09
C GLU A 215 16.00 -1.86 26.11
N GLU A 216 16.99 -2.37 25.39
CA GLU A 216 17.24 -3.80 25.27
C GLU A 216 17.74 -4.37 26.61
N GLY A 217 17.03 -5.38 27.08
CA GLY A 217 17.21 -5.95 28.40
C GLY A 217 17.81 -7.36 28.42
N TRP A 218 17.19 -8.26 29.18
CA TRP A 218 17.69 -9.61 29.44
C TRP A 218 17.83 -10.48 28.15
N MET A 219 16.98 -10.28 27.15
CA MET A 219 17.06 -11.05 25.91
C MET A 219 18.37 -10.75 25.17
N ALA A 220 18.70 -9.48 24.99
CA ALA A 220 19.96 -9.05 24.40
C ALA A 220 21.14 -9.51 25.28
N GLY A 221 21.04 -9.35 26.60
CA GLY A 221 22.07 -9.82 27.56
C GLY A 221 22.32 -11.33 27.48
N THR A 222 21.28 -12.13 27.28
CA THR A 222 21.41 -13.58 27.08
C THR A 222 22.12 -13.91 25.78
N TRP A 223 21.72 -13.25 24.68
CA TRP A 223 22.36 -13.43 23.38
C TRP A 223 23.82 -12.96 23.37
N LEU A 224 24.13 -11.81 24.03
CA LEU A 224 25.48 -11.25 24.12
C LEU A 224 26.36 -11.92 25.20
N GLY A 225 25.78 -12.84 25.96
CA GLY A 225 26.46 -13.62 27.00
C GLY A 225 26.78 -12.82 28.27
N GLY A 226 26.06 -11.73 28.54
CA GLY A 226 26.15 -10.93 29.78
C GLY A 226 25.41 -9.58 29.62
N SER A 227 25.05 -8.97 30.76
CA SER A 227 24.43 -7.65 30.77
C SER A 227 25.35 -6.56 30.21
N LYS A 228 24.77 -5.38 29.87
CA LYS A 228 25.54 -4.21 29.40
C LYS A 228 26.64 -3.79 30.35
N ASP A 229 26.37 -3.84 31.66
CA ASP A 229 27.37 -3.54 32.70
C ASP A 229 28.48 -4.59 32.79
N GLN A 230 28.16 -5.86 32.50
CA GLN A 230 29.12 -6.97 32.56
C GLN A 230 30.00 -7.07 31.32
N LYS A 231 29.45 -6.72 30.14
CA LYS A 231 30.13 -6.86 28.84
C LYS A 231 29.92 -5.65 27.94
N PRO A 232 30.24 -4.41 28.37
CA PRO A 232 29.97 -3.20 27.62
C PRO A 232 30.57 -3.21 26.20
N GLU A 233 31.77 -3.77 26.03
CA GLU A 233 32.46 -3.84 24.73
C GLU A 233 31.73 -4.77 23.76
N VAL A 234 31.15 -5.88 24.23
CA VAL A 234 30.37 -6.80 23.36
C VAL A 234 29.05 -6.14 22.90
N TRP A 235 28.40 -5.37 23.80
CA TRP A 235 27.20 -4.62 23.45
C TRP A 235 27.49 -3.54 22.40
N LYS A 236 28.65 -2.87 22.52
CA LYS A 236 29.10 -1.90 21.54
C LYS A 236 29.46 -2.59 20.21
N GLU A 237 30.25 -3.67 20.25
CA GLU A 237 30.67 -4.45 19.09
C GLU A 237 29.48 -5.01 18.29
N ALA A 238 28.38 -5.39 18.96
CA ALA A 238 27.16 -5.88 18.32
C ALA A 238 26.27 -4.74 17.76
N SER A 239 26.63 -3.48 17.97
CA SER A 239 25.87 -2.30 17.51
C SER A 239 26.25 -1.94 16.07
N PRO A 240 25.33 -2.05 15.08
CA PRO A 240 25.60 -1.67 13.70
C PRO A 240 26.18 -0.25 13.53
N LEU A 241 25.68 0.70 14.33
CA LEU A 241 26.08 2.11 14.25
C LEU A 241 27.61 2.33 14.37
N GLU A 242 28.32 1.45 15.07
CA GLU A 242 29.78 1.53 15.25
C GLU A 242 30.56 1.28 13.95
N TYR A 243 29.92 0.76 12.91
CA TYR A 243 30.56 0.37 11.64
C TYR A 243 30.04 1.16 10.44
N VAL A 244 29.12 2.10 10.66
CA VAL A 244 28.55 2.89 9.58
C VAL A 244 29.60 3.86 9.04
N ASP A 245 29.85 3.79 7.74
CA ASP A 245 30.84 4.64 7.07
C ASP A 245 30.41 4.95 5.61
N LYS A 246 31.27 5.60 4.85
CA LYS A 246 31.06 5.96 3.44
C LYS A 246 30.84 4.75 2.49
N ASN A 247 31.10 3.54 2.93
CA ASN A 247 30.92 2.31 2.13
C ASN A 247 29.62 1.58 2.53
N THR A 248 28.88 2.12 3.48
CA THR A 248 27.59 1.55 3.92
C THR A 248 26.61 1.51 2.74
N PRO A 249 25.93 0.37 2.50
CA PRO A 249 24.96 0.27 1.42
C PRO A 249 23.75 1.20 1.62
N PRO A 250 23.03 1.57 0.54
CA PRO A 250 21.71 2.19 0.64
C PRO A 250 20.83 1.47 1.63
N THR A 251 20.14 2.23 2.49
CA THR A 251 19.38 1.67 3.62
C THR A 251 17.96 2.20 3.68
N LEU A 252 16.99 1.28 3.81
CA LEU A 252 15.58 1.58 4.09
C LEU A 252 15.26 1.24 5.55
N PHE A 253 14.65 2.20 6.25
CA PHE A 253 14.07 1.99 7.57
C PHE A 253 12.54 2.05 7.48
N ILE A 254 11.86 1.00 7.95
CA ILE A 254 10.40 0.96 8.09
C ILE A 254 10.10 0.74 9.57
N ASN A 255 9.52 1.75 10.22
CA ASN A 255 9.40 1.79 11.67
C ASN A 255 7.94 1.71 12.13
N SER A 256 7.72 1.09 13.29
CA SER A 256 6.46 1.21 14.04
C SER A 256 6.34 2.57 14.73
N SER A 257 5.20 2.79 15.39
CA SER A 257 4.99 3.98 16.23
C SER A 257 5.80 3.96 17.54
N TYR A 258 6.61 2.92 17.81
CA TYR A 258 7.35 2.75 19.06
C TYR A 258 8.82 3.15 18.92
N ALA A 259 9.18 4.33 19.39
CA ALA A 259 10.52 4.91 19.27
C ALA A 259 11.66 4.02 19.80
N ARG A 260 11.41 3.20 20.85
CA ARG A 260 12.44 2.30 21.40
C ARG A 260 13.07 1.35 20.38
N PHE A 261 12.35 1.01 19.30
CA PHE A 261 12.88 0.16 18.23
C PHE A 261 13.68 0.93 17.18
N HIS A 262 13.85 2.25 17.37
CA HIS A 262 14.58 3.13 16.45
C HIS A 262 15.94 3.57 17.00
N ALA A 263 16.37 3.03 18.13
CA ALA A 263 17.57 3.46 18.83
C ALA A 263 18.81 3.52 17.91
N GLY A 264 19.37 4.73 17.74
CA GLY A 264 20.52 5.03 16.88
C GLY A 264 20.22 5.16 15.38
N ARG A 265 18.94 5.03 14.96
CA ARG A 265 18.56 5.21 13.54
C ARG A 265 18.88 6.61 13.04
N ASP A 266 18.53 7.63 13.80
CA ASP A 266 18.71 9.02 13.39
C ASP A 266 20.20 9.37 13.29
N ASP A 267 21.04 8.88 14.21
CA ASP A 267 22.50 8.99 14.13
C ASP A 267 23.04 8.28 12.88
N MET A 268 22.51 7.10 12.56
CA MET A 268 22.90 6.39 11.34
C MET A 268 22.50 7.16 10.08
N THR A 269 21.28 7.71 10.02
CA THR A 269 20.85 8.49 8.85
C THR A 269 21.64 9.78 8.66
N GLU A 270 22.07 10.44 9.74
CA GLU A 270 22.97 11.59 9.68
C GLU A 270 24.32 11.22 9.02
N ILE A 271 24.92 10.08 9.41
CA ILE A 271 26.16 9.59 8.77
C ILE A 271 25.93 9.23 7.30
N LEU A 272 24.77 8.65 6.96
CA LEU A 272 24.45 8.35 5.55
C LEU A 272 24.30 9.62 4.72
N GLU A 273 23.64 10.66 5.25
CA GLU A 273 23.50 11.98 4.61
C GLU A 273 24.87 12.65 4.39
N GLU A 274 25.73 12.66 5.41
CA GLU A 274 27.09 13.21 5.32
C GLU A 274 27.95 12.55 4.25
N ASN A 275 27.66 11.30 3.90
CA ASN A 275 28.38 10.52 2.89
C ASN A 275 27.65 10.40 1.55
N ASP A 276 26.56 11.16 1.31
CA ASP A 276 25.73 11.10 0.10
C ASP A 276 25.17 9.67 -0.19
N ILE A 277 24.92 8.87 0.86
CA ILE A 277 24.39 7.52 0.72
C ILE A 277 22.86 7.57 0.73
N TYR A 278 22.27 6.96 -0.31
CA TYR A 278 20.81 6.92 -0.42
C TYR A 278 20.16 6.15 0.73
N HIS A 279 19.20 6.77 1.39
CA HIS A 279 18.39 6.13 2.44
C HIS A 279 16.96 6.64 2.42
N GLU A 280 16.06 5.86 3.02
CA GLU A 280 14.66 6.22 3.24
C GLU A 280 14.26 5.86 4.68
N VAL A 281 13.41 6.69 5.29
CA VAL A 281 12.83 6.43 6.61
C VAL A 281 11.31 6.59 6.51
N HIS A 282 10.59 5.52 6.82
CA HIS A 282 9.13 5.51 6.85
C HIS A 282 8.65 5.05 8.22
N THR A 283 7.70 5.78 8.81
CA THR A 283 7.04 5.39 10.06
C THR A 283 5.59 5.08 9.75
N LEU A 284 5.16 3.86 10.02
CA LEU A 284 3.77 3.45 9.87
C LEU A 284 2.98 3.89 11.10
N GLU A 285 2.20 4.94 10.92
CA GLU A 285 1.39 5.55 11.98
C GLU A 285 0.43 4.53 12.61
N ASN A 286 0.31 4.58 13.94
CA ASN A 286 -0.57 3.70 14.72
C ASN A 286 -0.30 2.20 14.54
N SER A 287 0.90 1.81 14.13
CA SER A 287 1.28 0.41 13.99
C SER A 287 1.96 -0.12 15.25
N PRO A 288 1.69 -1.38 15.64
CA PRO A 288 2.41 -2.06 16.73
C PRO A 288 3.75 -2.59 16.23
N HIS A 289 4.65 -2.93 17.16
CA HIS A 289 5.76 -3.81 16.81
C HIS A 289 5.26 -5.16 16.26
N SER A 290 5.94 -5.74 15.28
CA SER A 290 5.50 -6.89 14.46
C SER A 290 4.39 -6.59 13.44
N PHE A 291 4.19 -5.32 13.06
CA PHE A 291 3.23 -4.89 12.03
C PHE A 291 3.41 -5.62 10.68
N TRP A 292 4.63 -5.97 10.31
CA TRP A 292 4.98 -6.69 9.07
C TRP A 292 4.41 -8.11 8.99
N LEU A 293 3.87 -8.64 10.08
CA LEU A 293 3.18 -9.93 10.12
C LEU A 293 1.65 -9.79 10.07
N MET A 294 1.13 -8.56 9.96
CA MET A 294 -0.28 -8.23 10.12
C MET A 294 -0.80 -7.31 9.01
N HIS A 295 -1.98 -7.62 8.48
CA HIS A 295 -2.77 -6.67 7.73
C HIS A 295 -3.40 -5.63 8.67
N PRO A 296 -3.49 -4.33 8.28
CA PRO A 296 -3.24 -3.79 6.95
C PRO A 296 -1.80 -3.36 6.65
N TRP A 297 -0.87 -3.41 7.58
CA TRP A 297 0.47 -2.83 7.44
C TRP A 297 1.43 -3.66 6.58
N PHE A 298 1.16 -4.96 6.42
CA PHE A 298 2.00 -5.84 5.61
C PHE A 298 2.15 -5.33 4.18
N GLU A 299 1.06 -4.91 3.55
CA GLU A 299 1.05 -4.42 2.17
C GLU A 299 1.93 -3.17 2.01
N GLU A 300 1.80 -2.22 2.94
CA GLU A 300 2.62 -1.01 2.90
C GLU A 300 4.09 -1.33 3.12
N THR A 301 4.41 -2.23 4.06
CA THR A 301 5.77 -2.72 4.29
C THR A 301 6.36 -3.37 3.05
N LEU A 302 5.60 -4.24 2.38
CA LEU A 302 6.02 -4.89 1.13
C LEU A 302 6.26 -3.86 0.03
N ASN A 303 5.36 -2.88 -0.10
CA ASN A 303 5.43 -1.86 -1.13
C ASN A 303 6.65 -0.96 -0.97
N LEU A 304 6.90 -0.45 0.24
CA LEU A 304 8.09 0.34 0.56
C LEU A 304 9.37 -0.47 0.28
N THR A 305 9.38 -1.73 0.70
CA THR A 305 10.51 -2.65 0.47
C THR A 305 10.79 -2.84 -1.02
N THR A 306 9.78 -3.16 -1.82
CA THR A 306 9.97 -3.41 -3.26
C THR A 306 10.34 -2.15 -4.02
N ALA A 307 9.72 -1.01 -3.71
CA ALA A 307 10.05 0.28 -4.34
C ALA A 307 11.51 0.68 -4.08
N PHE A 308 11.97 0.55 -2.83
CA PHE A 308 13.36 0.81 -2.47
C PHE A 308 14.33 -0.15 -3.18
N LEU A 309 14.09 -1.46 -3.10
CA LEU A 309 14.96 -2.47 -3.72
C LEU A 309 15.05 -2.31 -5.24
N ASP A 310 13.95 -2.00 -5.91
CA ASP A 310 13.93 -1.72 -7.35
C ASP A 310 14.81 -0.53 -7.71
N LYS A 311 14.80 0.50 -6.88
CA LYS A 311 15.59 1.71 -7.09
C LYS A 311 17.08 1.48 -6.91
N VAL A 312 17.49 0.73 -5.89
CA VAL A 312 18.90 0.62 -5.49
C VAL A 312 19.63 -0.58 -6.10
N LEU A 313 18.94 -1.69 -6.41
CA LEU A 313 19.55 -2.88 -6.97
C LEU A 313 19.67 -2.86 -8.50
N GLN A 314 19.35 -1.74 -9.17
CA GLN A 314 19.41 -1.61 -10.62
C GLN A 314 18.89 -2.88 -11.31
N ASN A 315 17.64 -3.23 -11.03
CA ASN A 315 17.04 -4.40 -11.64
C ASN A 315 17.22 -4.27 -13.16
N SER A 316 18.16 -5.01 -13.75
CA SER A 316 18.51 -4.91 -15.17
C SER A 316 17.34 -5.25 -16.08
N SER A 317 16.26 -5.83 -15.52
CA SER A 317 14.96 -5.96 -16.17
C SER A 317 14.11 -4.68 -16.11
N SER A 318 14.40 -3.73 -15.21
CA SER A 318 13.60 -2.50 -15.02
C SER A 318 14.17 -1.27 -15.73
N ALA A 319 15.41 -1.31 -16.23
CA ALA A 319 16.04 -0.18 -16.93
C ALA A 319 15.48 0.10 -18.35
N LYS A 320 14.63 -0.78 -18.86
CA LYS A 320 13.72 -0.46 -19.97
C LYS A 320 12.36 -0.21 -19.34
N LYS A 321 11.80 1.00 -19.53
CA LYS A 321 10.40 1.34 -19.33
C LYS A 321 9.58 0.08 -19.63
N ALA A 322 9.30 -0.72 -18.59
CA ALA A 322 8.69 -2.02 -18.77
C ALA A 322 7.21 -1.81 -19.04
N TYR A 323 6.92 -1.36 -20.27
CA TYR A 323 5.60 -1.39 -20.83
C TYR A 323 5.22 -2.84 -20.95
N ARG A 324 4.40 -3.34 -20.03
CA ARG A 324 3.88 -4.69 -20.08
C ARG A 324 2.45 -4.63 -20.58
N GLU A 325 2.21 -5.26 -21.73
CA GLU A 325 0.88 -5.51 -22.23
C GLU A 325 0.39 -6.89 -21.76
N ILE A 326 -0.81 -6.92 -21.19
CA ILE A 326 -1.51 -8.14 -20.77
C ILE A 326 -2.80 -8.22 -21.56
N LYS A 327 -3.15 -9.40 -22.06
CA LYS A 327 -4.39 -9.61 -22.82
C LYS A 327 -5.36 -10.48 -22.04
N VAL A 328 -6.60 -9.98 -21.90
CA VAL A 328 -7.71 -10.74 -21.31
C VAL A 328 -8.70 -11.11 -22.40
N ALA A 329 -9.01 -12.41 -22.52
CA ALA A 329 -9.98 -12.92 -23.48
C ALA A 329 -10.68 -14.17 -22.92
N GLN A 330 -12.02 -14.18 -22.93
CA GLN A 330 -12.84 -15.28 -22.41
C GLN A 330 -12.76 -16.56 -23.29
N ASP A 331 -12.36 -16.42 -24.55
CA ASP A 331 -12.18 -17.51 -25.51
C ASP A 331 -10.85 -18.27 -25.36
N GLY A 332 -10.03 -17.90 -24.38
CA GLY A 332 -8.70 -18.50 -24.14
C GLY A 332 -7.59 -17.96 -25.03
N SER A 333 -7.84 -16.97 -25.91
CA SER A 333 -6.81 -16.36 -26.77
C SER A 333 -5.96 -15.29 -26.06
N GLY A 334 -6.24 -15.00 -24.79
CA GLY A 334 -5.52 -14.05 -23.94
C GLY A 334 -4.59 -14.73 -22.93
N ASP A 335 -3.83 -13.92 -22.19
CA ASP A 335 -3.01 -14.37 -21.06
C ASP A 335 -3.88 -14.82 -19.88
N PHE A 336 -5.08 -14.22 -19.76
CA PHE A 336 -6.07 -14.51 -18.72
C PHE A 336 -7.48 -14.55 -19.31
N ALA A 337 -8.37 -15.35 -18.69
CA ALA A 337 -9.79 -15.37 -19.03
C ALA A 337 -10.61 -14.35 -18.21
N LYS A 338 -10.07 -13.90 -17.06
CA LYS A 338 -10.71 -12.97 -16.14
C LYS A 338 -9.87 -11.72 -15.93
N ILE A 339 -10.57 -10.58 -15.80
CA ILE A 339 -9.93 -9.27 -15.60
C ILE A 339 -9.26 -9.20 -14.22
N GLN A 340 -9.92 -9.71 -13.16
CA GLN A 340 -9.33 -9.68 -11.82
C GLN A 340 -8.03 -10.48 -11.72
N GLU A 341 -7.94 -11.61 -12.41
CA GLU A 341 -6.71 -12.42 -12.47
C GLU A 341 -5.58 -11.65 -13.15
N ALA A 342 -5.89 -10.90 -14.21
CA ALA A 342 -4.93 -10.02 -14.89
C ALA A 342 -4.47 -8.88 -13.97
N ILE A 343 -5.37 -8.20 -13.25
CA ILE A 343 -5.03 -7.17 -12.27
C ILE A 343 -4.11 -7.75 -11.18
N ASN A 344 -4.48 -8.88 -10.60
CA ASN A 344 -3.67 -9.53 -9.56
C ASN A 344 -2.28 -9.93 -10.05
N SER A 345 -2.14 -10.20 -11.35
CA SER A 345 -0.88 -10.59 -11.99
C SER A 345 0.08 -9.43 -12.20
N THR A 346 -0.39 -8.18 -12.15
CA THR A 346 0.49 -7.03 -12.28
C THR A 346 1.36 -6.88 -11.05
N ARG A 347 2.52 -6.27 -11.22
CA ARG A 347 3.44 -6.00 -10.12
C ARG A 347 2.86 -4.93 -9.19
N ASP A 348 3.02 -5.12 -7.88
CA ASP A 348 2.65 -4.12 -6.89
C ASP A 348 3.68 -2.98 -6.93
N LEU A 349 3.22 -1.72 -6.99
CA LEU A 349 4.03 -0.50 -7.15
C LEU A 349 5.17 -0.63 -8.20
N GLY A 350 4.97 -1.45 -9.22
CA GLY A 350 5.97 -1.70 -10.25
C GLY A 350 6.36 -0.43 -11.01
N PRO A 351 7.61 -0.31 -11.48
CA PRO A 351 8.03 0.82 -12.28
C PRO A 351 7.41 0.75 -13.68
N GLY A 352 6.65 1.79 -14.01
CA GLY A 352 6.09 1.99 -15.34
C GLY A 352 4.69 1.44 -15.54
N GLU A 353 4.08 1.87 -16.65
CA GLU A 353 2.71 1.55 -17.02
C GLU A 353 2.53 0.06 -17.36
N VAL A 354 1.41 -0.50 -16.90
CA VAL A 354 0.90 -1.79 -17.36
C VAL A 354 -0.44 -1.57 -18.06
N VAL A 355 -0.59 -2.07 -19.27
CA VAL A 355 -1.87 -2.01 -20.02
C VAL A 355 -2.48 -3.41 -20.08
N ILE A 356 -3.69 -3.54 -19.54
CA ILE A 356 -4.52 -4.74 -19.67
C ILE A 356 -5.52 -4.52 -20.82
N HIS A 357 -5.26 -5.17 -21.94
CA HIS A 357 -6.16 -5.18 -23.10
C HIS A 357 -7.26 -6.21 -22.88
N ILE A 358 -8.50 -5.75 -22.85
CA ILE A 358 -9.67 -6.58 -22.57
C ILE A 358 -10.46 -6.74 -23.88
N LYS A 359 -10.55 -7.98 -24.36
CA LYS A 359 -11.33 -8.33 -25.54
C LYS A 359 -12.83 -8.11 -25.31
N ASN A 360 -13.55 -7.91 -26.42
CA ASN A 360 -15.02 -7.85 -26.38
C ASN A 360 -15.61 -9.07 -25.70
N GLY A 361 -16.58 -8.83 -24.82
CA GLY A 361 -17.24 -9.84 -24.01
C GLY A 361 -17.93 -9.24 -22.79
N THR A 362 -18.82 -10.02 -22.17
CA THR A 362 -19.48 -9.63 -20.91
C THR A 362 -18.79 -10.34 -19.75
N TYR A 363 -18.05 -9.56 -18.99
CA TYR A 363 -17.31 -10.02 -17.80
C TYR A 363 -18.17 -9.83 -16.56
N ASN A 364 -18.75 -10.92 -16.07
CA ASN A 364 -19.53 -10.94 -14.84
C ASN A 364 -18.57 -11.01 -13.64
N GLU A 365 -17.91 -9.91 -13.35
CA GLU A 365 -16.89 -9.80 -12.33
C GLU A 365 -17.13 -8.59 -11.43
N LYS A 366 -16.75 -8.72 -10.17
CA LYS A 366 -16.60 -7.62 -9.22
C LYS A 366 -15.11 -7.34 -9.10
N LEU A 367 -14.66 -6.20 -9.61
CA LEU A 367 -13.24 -5.87 -9.71
C LEU A 367 -12.77 -4.99 -8.55
N GLU A 368 -11.58 -5.30 -8.07
CA GLU A 368 -10.84 -4.49 -7.10
C GLU A 368 -9.46 -4.19 -7.65
N ILE A 369 -9.13 -2.90 -7.76
CA ILE A 369 -7.78 -2.41 -8.04
C ILE A 369 -7.24 -1.84 -6.74
N PRO A 370 -6.48 -2.63 -5.95
CA PRO A 370 -6.02 -2.24 -4.64
C PRO A 370 -5.05 -1.06 -4.67
N SER A 371 -4.86 -0.38 -3.53
CA SER A 371 -4.01 0.81 -3.39
C SER A 371 -2.54 0.60 -3.78
N TRP A 372 -2.05 -0.63 -3.77
CA TRP A 372 -0.70 -0.99 -4.21
C TRP A 372 -0.58 -1.30 -5.72
N LYS A 373 -1.66 -1.19 -6.50
CA LYS A 373 -1.65 -1.23 -7.96
C LYS A 373 -1.69 0.20 -8.47
N HIS A 374 -0.64 0.65 -9.12
CA HIS A 374 -0.58 1.98 -9.73
C HIS A 374 -0.08 1.94 -11.17
N GLN A 375 -0.25 3.05 -11.90
CA GLN A 375 0.12 3.15 -13.32
C GLN A 375 -0.45 1.99 -14.15
N LEU A 376 -1.71 1.63 -13.87
CA LEU A 376 -2.42 0.54 -14.53
C LEU A 376 -3.51 1.11 -15.44
N THR A 377 -3.52 0.64 -16.69
CA THR A 377 -4.56 0.96 -17.67
C THR A 377 -5.41 -0.26 -17.98
N LEU A 378 -6.73 -0.20 -17.72
CA LEU A 378 -7.70 -1.14 -18.25
C LEU A 378 -8.24 -0.62 -19.57
N ARG A 379 -7.96 -1.29 -20.68
CA ARG A 379 -8.36 -0.88 -22.03
C ARG A 379 -9.26 -1.92 -22.69
N GLY A 380 -10.53 -1.59 -22.88
CA GLY A 380 -11.45 -2.40 -23.66
C GLY A 380 -11.18 -2.33 -25.17
N GLU A 381 -11.54 -3.37 -25.88
CA GLU A 381 -11.49 -3.40 -27.36
C GLU A 381 -12.53 -2.44 -27.96
N SER A 382 -13.75 -2.38 -27.42
CA SER A 382 -14.76 -1.35 -27.70
C SER A 382 -15.63 -1.08 -26.47
N LYS A 383 -16.10 0.16 -26.32
CA LYS A 383 -16.93 0.53 -25.17
C LYS A 383 -18.32 -0.11 -25.18
N GLU A 384 -18.83 -0.47 -26.36
CA GLU A 384 -20.15 -1.06 -26.54
C GLU A 384 -20.17 -2.56 -26.20
N GLU A 385 -19.07 -3.27 -26.46
CA GLU A 385 -19.02 -4.73 -26.39
C GLU A 385 -18.07 -5.27 -25.31
N THR A 386 -17.16 -4.45 -24.75
CA THR A 386 -16.35 -4.83 -23.57
C THR A 386 -17.08 -4.38 -22.32
N ILE A 387 -17.83 -5.29 -21.68
CA ILE A 387 -18.75 -4.94 -20.59
C ILE A 387 -18.32 -5.64 -19.28
N ILE A 388 -18.04 -4.86 -18.25
CA ILE A 388 -17.80 -5.33 -16.88
C ILE A 388 -19.10 -5.12 -16.11
N VAL A 389 -19.70 -6.19 -15.58
CA VAL A 389 -21.02 -6.13 -14.94
C VAL A 389 -21.07 -6.91 -13.64
N ASN A 390 -21.73 -6.31 -12.64
CA ASN A 390 -22.11 -6.95 -11.38
C ASN A 390 -23.55 -6.51 -11.00
N ASN A 391 -24.13 -7.16 -9.98
CA ASN A 391 -25.48 -6.87 -9.52
C ASN A 391 -25.60 -6.80 -7.99
N ASP A 392 -24.52 -6.36 -7.31
CA ASP A 392 -24.61 -6.13 -5.88
C ASP A 392 -25.29 -4.80 -5.57
N PHE A 393 -26.06 -4.77 -4.48
CA PHE A 393 -26.76 -3.57 -4.00
C PHE A 393 -26.76 -3.54 -2.46
N SER A 394 -26.96 -2.36 -1.90
CA SER A 394 -27.04 -2.15 -0.45
C SER A 394 -28.20 -2.95 0.16
N GLY A 395 -27.88 -3.87 1.05
CA GLY A 395 -28.84 -4.79 1.68
C GLY A 395 -28.80 -6.22 1.13
N LYS A 396 -28.22 -6.48 -0.05
CA LYS A 396 -28.01 -7.82 -0.60
C LYS A 396 -27.02 -8.60 0.28
N ALA A 397 -27.32 -9.86 0.58
CA ALA A 397 -26.41 -10.72 1.32
C ALA A 397 -25.18 -11.11 0.46
N ASN A 398 -23.98 -10.93 0.98
CA ASN A 398 -22.75 -11.42 0.35
C ASN A 398 -22.68 -12.95 0.53
N PRO A 399 -22.65 -13.74 -0.54
CA PRO A 399 -22.70 -15.19 -0.46
C PRO A 399 -21.49 -15.82 0.25
N LYS A 400 -20.34 -15.12 0.27
CA LYS A 400 -19.12 -15.62 0.91
C LYS A 400 -19.09 -15.36 2.42
N THR A 401 -19.63 -14.22 2.87
CA THR A 401 -19.51 -13.78 4.27
C THR A 401 -20.82 -13.83 5.04
N GLY A 402 -21.95 -13.95 4.35
CA GLY A 402 -23.31 -13.84 4.92
C GLY A 402 -23.69 -12.42 5.38
N LYS A 403 -22.76 -11.45 5.35
CA LYS A 403 -23.03 -10.05 5.71
C LYS A 403 -23.73 -9.33 4.56
N LYS A 404 -24.55 -8.32 4.90
CA LYS A 404 -25.19 -7.48 3.89
C LYS A 404 -24.20 -6.47 3.31
N HIS A 405 -24.26 -6.26 2.01
CA HIS A 405 -23.56 -5.15 1.38
C HIS A 405 -24.11 -3.80 1.88
N SER A 406 -23.25 -2.83 2.02
CA SER A 406 -23.57 -1.40 2.10
C SER A 406 -23.50 -0.78 0.71
N THR A 407 -23.89 0.48 0.57
CA THR A 407 -23.67 1.26 -0.67
C THR A 407 -22.21 1.16 -1.11
N PHE A 408 -21.27 1.36 -0.19
CA PHE A 408 -19.82 1.41 -0.45
C PHE A 408 -19.21 0.04 -0.79
N THR A 409 -19.90 -1.05 -0.55
CA THR A 409 -19.43 -2.41 -0.89
C THR A 409 -20.26 -3.05 -2.01
N SER A 410 -21.15 -2.29 -2.66
CA SER A 410 -22.01 -2.75 -3.76
C SER A 410 -21.39 -2.57 -5.16
N TYR A 411 -20.18 -2.03 -5.26
CA TYR A 411 -19.52 -1.68 -6.50
C TYR A 411 -19.37 -2.85 -7.49
N THR A 412 -19.33 -2.49 -8.77
CA THR A 412 -18.83 -3.39 -9.82
C THR A 412 -17.32 -3.26 -9.95
N VAL A 413 -16.79 -2.02 -9.98
CA VAL A 413 -15.36 -1.75 -10.02
C VAL A 413 -14.99 -0.81 -8.87
N LEU A 414 -14.05 -1.24 -8.01
CA LEU A 414 -13.41 -0.43 -6.97
C LEU A 414 -11.99 -0.10 -7.41
N VAL A 415 -11.65 1.19 -7.38
CA VAL A 415 -10.31 1.70 -7.70
C VAL A 415 -9.74 2.39 -6.46
N GLN A 416 -8.79 1.77 -5.81
CA GLN A 416 -8.06 2.33 -4.66
C GLN A 416 -6.64 2.78 -5.05
N GLY A 417 -6.12 2.23 -6.15
CA GLY A 417 -4.78 2.57 -6.65
C GLY A 417 -4.72 3.95 -7.28
N ASP A 418 -3.56 4.60 -7.15
CA ASP A 418 -3.23 5.87 -7.78
C ASP A 418 -2.77 5.70 -9.24
N ASP A 419 -2.93 6.76 -10.06
CA ASP A 419 -2.54 6.74 -11.48
C ASP A 419 -3.19 5.60 -12.27
N ILE A 420 -4.47 5.33 -12.02
CA ILE A 420 -5.25 4.32 -12.75
C ILE A 420 -5.99 4.96 -13.91
N LYS A 421 -5.97 4.28 -15.05
CA LYS A 421 -6.72 4.68 -16.25
C LYS A 421 -7.67 3.57 -16.69
N ILE A 422 -8.89 3.95 -17.04
CA ILE A 422 -9.88 3.05 -17.64
C ILE A 422 -10.33 3.66 -18.97
N GLU A 423 -10.32 2.89 -20.05
CA GLU A 423 -10.71 3.41 -21.36
C GLU A 423 -11.38 2.36 -22.25
N ASN A 424 -12.26 2.85 -23.13
CA ASN A 424 -12.94 2.08 -24.19
C ASN A 424 -13.72 0.86 -23.68
N LEU A 425 -14.43 0.95 -22.54
CA LEU A 425 -15.26 -0.14 -22.03
C LEU A 425 -16.50 0.37 -21.29
N THR A 426 -17.41 -0.55 -20.97
CA THR A 426 -18.60 -0.31 -20.16
C THR A 426 -18.41 -0.88 -18.76
N VAL A 427 -18.65 -0.04 -17.73
CA VAL A 427 -18.81 -0.47 -16.33
C VAL A 427 -20.29 -0.38 -15.98
N LYS A 428 -20.89 -1.49 -15.56
CA LYS A 428 -22.33 -1.57 -15.29
C LYS A 428 -22.62 -2.20 -13.93
N ASN A 429 -23.49 -1.57 -13.15
CA ASN A 429 -24.21 -2.27 -12.10
C ASN A 429 -25.65 -2.50 -12.59
N SER A 430 -26.08 -3.76 -12.66
CA SER A 430 -27.37 -4.13 -13.22
C SER A 430 -28.52 -4.14 -12.23
N SER A 431 -28.27 -3.86 -10.92
CA SER A 431 -29.32 -3.73 -9.92
C SER A 431 -30.02 -2.39 -10.02
N CYS A 432 -31.34 -2.42 -10.20
CA CYS A 432 -32.16 -1.23 -10.40
C CYS A 432 -33.44 -1.33 -9.60
N GLY A 433 -33.63 -0.43 -8.62
CA GLY A 433 -34.83 -0.39 -7.79
C GLY A 433 -34.78 -1.26 -6.52
N GLU A 434 -33.68 -1.98 -6.28
CA GLU A 434 -33.49 -2.86 -5.11
C GLU A 434 -32.77 -2.16 -3.96
N GLY A 435 -32.04 -1.10 -4.24
CA GLY A 435 -31.25 -0.30 -3.30
C GLY A 435 -30.17 0.50 -4.02
N GLN A 436 -29.31 1.17 -3.27
CA GLN A 436 -28.12 1.83 -3.80
C GLN A 436 -27.19 0.78 -4.41
N ALA A 437 -26.68 1.05 -5.62
CA ALA A 437 -25.93 0.07 -6.41
C ALA A 437 -24.86 0.76 -7.24
N VAL A 438 -23.63 0.79 -6.69
CA VAL A 438 -22.50 1.49 -7.29
C VAL A 438 -21.96 0.70 -8.50
N ALA A 439 -21.81 1.33 -9.65
CA ALA A 439 -21.08 0.77 -10.77
C ALA A 439 -19.58 1.02 -10.62
N LEU A 440 -19.18 2.26 -10.37
CA LEU A 440 -17.79 2.67 -10.25
C LEU A 440 -17.55 3.38 -8.91
N HIS A 441 -16.64 2.85 -8.10
CA HIS A 441 -16.20 3.42 -6.83
C HIS A 441 -14.70 3.77 -6.94
N VAL A 442 -14.36 5.05 -6.80
CA VAL A 442 -12.98 5.53 -6.95
C VAL A 442 -12.52 6.19 -5.66
N GLU A 443 -11.48 5.64 -5.02
CA GLU A 443 -10.79 6.16 -3.86
C GLU A 443 -9.41 6.74 -4.21
N GLY A 444 -8.74 6.17 -5.22
CA GLY A 444 -7.40 6.53 -5.65
C GLY A 444 -7.28 7.95 -6.22
N ASP A 445 -6.09 8.54 -6.06
CA ASP A 445 -5.76 9.85 -6.63
C ASP A 445 -5.30 9.73 -8.10
N ARG A 446 -5.43 10.79 -8.88
CA ARG A 446 -4.99 10.86 -10.28
C ARG A 446 -5.63 9.80 -11.19
N PHE A 447 -6.92 9.57 -10.93
CA PHE A 447 -7.72 8.62 -11.72
C PHE A 447 -8.21 9.26 -13.03
N VAL A 448 -8.16 8.50 -14.12
CA VAL A 448 -8.70 8.91 -15.42
C VAL A 448 -9.61 7.82 -15.98
N ILE A 449 -10.81 8.21 -16.40
CA ILE A 449 -11.68 7.34 -17.23
C ILE A 449 -12.06 8.08 -18.50
N LYS A 450 -11.82 7.46 -19.66
CA LYS A 450 -12.00 8.09 -20.97
C LYS A 450 -12.75 7.19 -21.94
N ASN A 451 -13.69 7.77 -22.70
CA ASN A 451 -14.47 7.08 -23.72
C ASN A 451 -15.14 5.79 -23.22
N CYS A 452 -15.80 5.88 -22.07
CA CYS A 452 -16.45 4.74 -21.39
C CYS A 452 -17.95 4.98 -21.22
N ASN A 453 -18.71 3.88 -21.07
CA ASN A 453 -20.08 3.93 -20.58
C ASN A 453 -20.10 3.51 -19.10
N ILE A 454 -20.74 4.32 -18.24
CA ILE A 454 -20.92 4.03 -16.82
C ILE A 454 -22.41 3.97 -16.55
N LEU A 455 -22.90 2.74 -16.34
CA LEU A 455 -24.33 2.45 -16.36
C LEU A 455 -24.80 1.92 -14.99
N GLY A 456 -25.81 2.58 -14.44
CA GLY A 456 -26.39 2.17 -13.16
C GLY A 456 -27.74 2.83 -12.91
N CYS A 457 -28.16 2.79 -11.65
CA CYS A 457 -29.41 3.40 -11.19
C CYS A 457 -29.14 4.39 -10.05
N GLN A 458 -29.57 4.10 -8.83
CA GLN A 458 -29.26 4.96 -7.69
C GLN A 458 -27.78 4.77 -7.27
N ASP A 459 -27.06 5.88 -7.06
CA ASP A 459 -25.67 5.90 -6.59
C ASP A 459 -24.68 5.25 -7.57
N THR A 460 -24.79 5.53 -8.88
CA THR A 460 -23.99 4.87 -9.94
C THR A 460 -22.48 5.07 -9.77
N ILE A 461 -22.03 6.31 -9.47
CA ILE A 461 -20.60 6.68 -9.36
C ILE A 461 -20.34 7.23 -7.96
N TYR A 462 -19.49 6.57 -7.20
CA TYR A 462 -18.96 7.06 -5.93
C TYR A 462 -17.52 7.55 -6.10
N THR A 463 -17.32 8.86 -5.96
CA THR A 463 -16.02 9.52 -6.05
C THR A 463 -15.54 9.84 -4.63
N ALA A 464 -14.91 8.85 -4.02
CA ALA A 464 -14.50 8.89 -2.62
C ALA A 464 -13.18 9.65 -2.41
N THR A 465 -12.86 9.86 -1.15
CA THR A 465 -11.58 10.35 -0.63
C THR A 465 -11.34 11.85 -0.80
N GLU A 466 -11.24 12.55 0.32
CA GLU A 466 -10.82 13.95 0.39
C GLU A 466 -9.45 14.14 -0.30
N GLY A 467 -9.38 15.13 -1.20
CA GLY A 467 -8.15 15.46 -1.92
C GLY A 467 -7.85 14.59 -3.13
N SER A 468 -8.55 13.46 -3.34
CA SER A 468 -8.44 12.66 -4.58
C SER A 468 -8.85 13.49 -5.80
N ARG A 469 -8.08 13.34 -6.89
CA ARG A 469 -8.29 14.04 -8.18
C ARG A 469 -8.69 13.04 -9.24
N GLN A 470 -9.83 13.29 -9.89
CA GLN A 470 -10.42 12.34 -10.82
C GLN A 470 -10.91 13.05 -12.09
N LEU A 471 -10.65 12.46 -13.26
CA LEU A 471 -11.08 12.97 -14.57
C LEU A 471 -11.95 11.94 -15.29
N PHE A 472 -13.13 12.37 -15.66
CA PHE A 472 -14.05 11.67 -16.55
C PHE A 472 -14.10 12.42 -17.88
N ALA A 473 -13.60 11.83 -18.96
CA ALA A 473 -13.54 12.47 -20.27
C ALA A 473 -14.29 11.67 -21.35
N ASP A 474 -15.10 12.33 -22.16
CA ASP A 474 -15.81 11.74 -23.30
C ASP A 474 -16.68 10.52 -22.92
N CYS A 475 -17.20 10.49 -21.67
CA CYS A 475 -17.96 9.37 -21.12
C CYS A 475 -19.46 9.54 -21.30
N TYR A 476 -20.18 8.40 -21.39
CA TYR A 476 -21.62 8.34 -21.24
C TYR A 476 -21.94 7.80 -19.84
N ILE A 477 -22.74 8.54 -19.08
CA ILE A 477 -23.07 8.24 -17.69
C ILE A 477 -24.58 8.23 -17.54
N GLU A 478 -25.16 7.17 -16.99
CA GLU A 478 -26.59 7.13 -16.70
C GLU A 478 -26.89 6.66 -15.26
N GLY A 479 -27.98 7.18 -14.70
CA GLY A 479 -28.44 6.83 -13.38
C GLY A 479 -29.81 7.42 -13.05
N THR A 480 -30.27 7.16 -11.82
CA THR A 480 -31.60 7.62 -11.37
C THR A 480 -31.51 8.69 -10.29
N THR A 481 -31.00 8.40 -9.12
CA THR A 481 -30.98 9.29 -7.95
C THR A 481 -29.55 9.41 -7.43
N ASP A 482 -29.08 10.66 -7.21
CA ASP A 482 -27.76 10.94 -6.64
C ASP A 482 -26.64 10.13 -7.31
N PHE A 483 -26.79 9.92 -8.62
CA PHE A 483 -26.00 8.92 -9.32
C PHE A 483 -24.54 9.33 -9.58
N ILE A 484 -24.16 10.55 -9.18
CA ILE A 484 -22.78 11.02 -9.06
C ILE A 484 -22.63 11.62 -7.67
N PHE A 485 -21.92 10.94 -6.77
CA PHE A 485 -21.81 11.37 -5.38
C PHE A 485 -20.42 11.14 -4.79
N GLY A 486 -20.05 11.88 -3.73
CA GLY A 486 -18.78 11.74 -3.02
C GLY A 486 -18.04 13.04 -2.73
N GLU A 487 -16.79 12.90 -2.26
CA GLU A 487 -15.98 13.96 -1.66
C GLU A 487 -14.87 14.51 -2.58
N ALA A 488 -14.48 13.76 -3.62
CA ALA A 488 -13.30 14.04 -4.43
C ALA A 488 -13.37 15.36 -5.23
N THR A 489 -12.24 15.82 -5.71
CA THR A 489 -12.14 16.83 -6.77
C THR A 489 -12.27 16.14 -8.13
N VAL A 490 -13.38 16.36 -8.82
CA VAL A 490 -13.70 15.64 -10.08
C VAL A 490 -13.99 16.61 -11.20
N VAL A 491 -13.38 16.35 -12.37
CA VAL A 491 -13.75 17.01 -13.62
C VAL A 491 -14.46 16.02 -14.54
N PHE A 492 -15.67 16.40 -14.98
CA PHE A 492 -16.40 15.75 -16.08
C PHE A 492 -16.24 16.62 -17.31
N LYS A 493 -15.54 16.14 -18.33
CA LYS A 493 -15.27 16.89 -19.57
C LYS A 493 -15.89 16.20 -20.76
N ASN A 494 -16.70 16.92 -21.54
CA ASN A 494 -17.37 16.42 -22.75
C ASN A 494 -18.25 15.17 -22.49
N CYS A 495 -18.79 15.01 -21.31
CA CYS A 495 -19.60 13.84 -20.96
C CYS A 495 -21.07 14.03 -21.35
N THR A 496 -21.72 12.94 -21.76
CA THR A 496 -23.18 12.86 -21.89
C THR A 496 -23.72 12.22 -20.62
N ILE A 497 -24.60 12.93 -19.90
CA ILE A 497 -25.15 12.53 -18.61
C ILE A 497 -26.66 12.34 -18.78
N LYS A 498 -27.14 11.11 -18.57
CA LYS A 498 -28.54 10.77 -18.77
C LYS A 498 -29.26 10.45 -17.48
N SER A 499 -30.30 11.23 -17.20
CA SER A 499 -31.22 10.96 -16.09
C SER A 499 -32.27 9.95 -16.53
N MET A 500 -32.38 8.86 -15.78
CA MET A 500 -33.32 7.77 -16.04
C MET A 500 -34.61 7.87 -15.21
N ARG A 501 -34.70 8.88 -14.33
CA ARG A 501 -35.82 9.12 -13.43
C ARG A 501 -35.84 10.57 -12.95
N ASP A 502 -37.02 11.09 -12.63
CA ASP A 502 -37.21 12.38 -11.95
C ASP A 502 -36.53 12.33 -10.58
N SER A 503 -35.39 13.02 -10.42
CA SER A 503 -34.60 13.02 -9.19
C SER A 503 -33.41 13.99 -9.29
N TYR A 504 -32.22 13.60 -8.85
CA TYR A 504 -31.03 14.41 -8.71
C TYR A 504 -29.83 13.81 -9.45
N VAL A 505 -29.08 14.61 -10.19
CA VAL A 505 -27.86 14.18 -10.89
C VAL A 505 -26.72 13.99 -9.87
N THR A 506 -26.44 15.03 -9.09
CA THR A 506 -25.28 15.03 -8.18
C THR A 506 -25.66 15.13 -6.72
N ALA A 507 -24.87 14.46 -5.87
CA ALA A 507 -24.89 14.57 -4.40
C ALA A 507 -23.46 14.78 -3.87
N ALA A 508 -22.91 15.98 -4.05
CA ALA A 508 -21.56 16.31 -3.65
C ALA A 508 -21.40 16.38 -2.12
N ALA A 509 -20.24 15.99 -1.62
CA ALA A 509 -19.87 16.04 -0.20
C ALA A 509 -18.50 16.71 0.01
N THR A 510 -18.13 17.65 -0.84
CA THR A 510 -16.84 18.33 -0.82
C THR A 510 -16.46 18.81 0.59
N PRO A 511 -15.27 18.46 1.12
CA PRO A 511 -14.79 18.97 2.40
C PRO A 511 -14.58 20.48 2.41
N GLN A 512 -14.67 21.09 3.59
CA GLN A 512 -14.60 22.56 3.75
C GLN A 512 -13.31 23.17 3.17
N ASN A 513 -12.19 22.52 3.36
CA ASN A 513 -10.86 23.01 2.97
C ASN A 513 -10.47 22.66 1.53
N GLN A 514 -11.31 21.91 0.82
CA GLN A 514 -11.07 21.55 -0.57
C GLN A 514 -11.58 22.64 -1.50
N GLU A 515 -10.71 23.16 -2.37
CA GLU A 515 -11.04 24.32 -3.22
C GLU A 515 -12.07 23.97 -4.30
N PHE A 516 -11.92 22.82 -4.95
CA PHE A 516 -12.79 22.34 -6.01
C PHE A 516 -13.51 21.05 -5.60
N GLY A 517 -14.79 20.93 -5.96
CA GLY A 517 -15.57 19.69 -5.89
C GLY A 517 -15.81 19.14 -7.29
N TYR A 518 -17.08 19.05 -7.72
CA TYR A 518 -17.46 18.62 -9.05
C TYR A 518 -17.44 19.78 -10.04
N VAL A 519 -16.76 19.58 -11.16
CA VAL A 519 -16.70 20.55 -12.26
C VAL A 519 -17.07 19.87 -13.57
N PHE A 520 -18.20 20.27 -14.16
CA PHE A 520 -18.71 19.78 -15.44
C PHE A 520 -18.35 20.79 -16.51
N ILE A 521 -17.56 20.38 -17.52
CA ILE A 521 -17.10 21.25 -18.60
C ILE A 521 -17.57 20.68 -19.94
N ASN A 522 -18.31 21.46 -20.72
CA ASN A 522 -18.84 21.08 -22.02
C ASN A 522 -19.69 19.79 -21.98
N CYS A 523 -20.42 19.57 -20.91
CA CYS A 523 -21.24 18.37 -20.75
C CYS A 523 -22.63 18.55 -21.36
N LYS A 524 -23.26 17.43 -21.76
CA LYS A 524 -24.63 17.39 -22.24
C LYS A 524 -25.50 16.58 -21.31
N LEU A 525 -26.55 17.21 -20.75
CA LEU A 525 -27.52 16.56 -19.87
C LEU A 525 -28.78 16.22 -20.70
N ILE A 526 -29.11 14.93 -20.71
CA ILE A 526 -30.29 14.38 -21.41
C ILE A 526 -31.12 13.51 -20.47
N ALA A 527 -32.31 13.11 -20.88
CA ALA A 527 -33.19 12.27 -20.05
C ALA A 527 -33.73 11.07 -20.84
N ALA A 528 -34.23 10.09 -20.12
CA ALA A 528 -35.07 9.04 -20.65
C ALA A 528 -36.48 9.60 -20.98
N GLU A 529 -37.22 8.90 -21.82
CA GLU A 529 -38.58 9.25 -22.15
C GLU A 529 -39.49 9.32 -20.91
N GLY A 530 -40.21 10.41 -20.73
CA GLY A 530 -41.12 10.66 -19.61
C GLY A 530 -40.44 11.22 -18.36
N VAL A 531 -39.13 11.50 -18.39
CA VAL A 531 -38.39 12.16 -17.29
C VAL A 531 -38.38 13.67 -17.53
N ASN A 532 -38.93 14.46 -16.59
CA ASN A 532 -39.19 15.89 -16.78
C ASN A 532 -38.81 16.78 -15.58
N GLU A 533 -38.56 16.21 -14.40
CA GLU A 533 -38.31 16.96 -13.15
C GLU A 533 -36.98 16.53 -12.49
N VAL A 534 -35.86 16.98 -13.06
CA VAL A 534 -34.52 16.64 -12.59
C VAL A 534 -33.78 17.87 -12.09
N PHE A 535 -33.20 17.75 -10.91
CA PHE A 535 -32.28 18.76 -10.37
C PHE A 535 -30.83 18.45 -10.78
N LEU A 536 -30.03 19.47 -11.07
CA LEU A 536 -28.58 19.35 -11.30
C LEU A 536 -27.85 18.74 -10.11
N GLY A 537 -28.40 18.92 -8.92
CA GLY A 537 -27.88 18.29 -7.71
C GLY A 537 -28.43 18.82 -6.41
N ARG A 538 -27.96 18.18 -5.35
CA ARG A 538 -28.26 18.57 -3.96
C ARG A 538 -27.04 18.31 -3.05
N PRO A 539 -26.81 19.08 -1.98
CA PRO A 539 -25.64 18.92 -1.11
C PRO A 539 -25.82 17.71 -0.19
N TRP A 540 -24.98 16.67 -0.36
CA TRP A 540 -24.96 15.53 0.58
C TRP A 540 -24.34 15.95 1.93
N ARG A 541 -23.31 16.81 1.90
CA ARG A 541 -22.68 17.38 3.11
C ARG A 541 -22.62 18.90 3.02
N SER A 542 -22.36 19.54 4.15
CA SER A 542 -22.01 20.96 4.19
C SER A 542 -20.77 21.22 3.33
N TYR A 543 -20.67 22.42 2.73
CA TYR A 543 -19.58 22.85 1.85
C TYR A 543 -19.50 22.11 0.50
N ALA A 544 -20.50 21.31 0.14
CA ALA A 544 -20.60 20.68 -1.17
C ALA A 544 -20.39 21.68 -2.31
N LYS A 545 -19.61 21.33 -3.33
CA LYS A 545 -19.31 22.20 -4.48
C LYS A 545 -19.60 21.47 -5.78
N THR A 546 -20.43 22.11 -6.65
CA THR A 546 -20.73 21.60 -7.98
C THR A 546 -20.86 22.78 -8.95
N VAL A 547 -20.14 22.71 -10.07
CA VAL A 547 -20.10 23.79 -11.06
C VAL A 547 -20.30 23.22 -12.47
N PHE A 548 -21.23 23.80 -13.24
CA PHE A 548 -21.41 23.49 -14.66
C PHE A 548 -20.92 24.66 -15.51
N ILE A 549 -20.08 24.36 -16.52
CA ILE A 549 -19.44 25.35 -17.40
C ILE A 549 -19.70 24.93 -18.85
N ASN A 550 -20.23 25.85 -19.68
CA ASN A 550 -20.51 25.64 -21.10
C ASN A 550 -21.32 24.34 -21.36
N SER A 551 -22.22 23.97 -20.47
CA SER A 551 -22.96 22.70 -20.57
C SER A 551 -24.34 22.90 -21.19
N GLU A 552 -24.76 21.92 -22.03
CA GLU A 552 -26.10 21.86 -22.64
C GLU A 552 -27.07 21.14 -21.70
N LEU A 553 -28.07 21.83 -21.20
CA LEU A 553 -29.07 21.33 -20.27
C LEU A 553 -30.37 21.03 -20.98
N GLY A 554 -30.84 19.77 -20.96
CA GLY A 554 -32.10 19.34 -21.55
C GLY A 554 -33.31 19.89 -20.80
N GLU A 555 -34.47 19.84 -21.42
CA GLU A 555 -35.75 20.39 -20.93
C GLU A 555 -36.22 19.76 -19.60
N HIS A 556 -35.69 18.56 -19.24
CA HIS A 556 -35.99 17.88 -18.01
C HIS A 556 -35.38 18.55 -16.77
N ILE A 557 -34.42 19.48 -16.93
CA ILE A 557 -33.84 20.22 -15.80
C ILE A 557 -34.80 21.30 -15.32
N VAL A 558 -35.22 21.18 -14.05
CA VAL A 558 -36.16 22.10 -13.44
C VAL A 558 -35.58 23.54 -13.36
N PRO A 559 -36.45 24.58 -13.46
CA PRO A 559 -35.97 25.97 -13.41
C PRO A 559 -35.18 26.34 -12.16
N GLU A 560 -35.48 25.76 -11.01
CA GLU A 560 -34.76 25.97 -9.75
C GLU A 560 -33.31 25.47 -9.80
N GLY A 561 -33.05 24.48 -10.63
CA GLY A 561 -31.75 23.85 -10.89
C GLY A 561 -31.21 23.01 -9.73
N TRP A 562 -31.34 23.46 -8.51
CA TRP A 562 -30.71 22.85 -7.33
C TRP A 562 -31.71 22.61 -6.19
N ASN A 563 -31.52 21.52 -5.45
CA ASN A 563 -32.36 21.16 -4.30
C ASN A 563 -31.57 21.33 -2.99
N PRO A 564 -32.13 22.01 -1.95
CA PRO A 564 -31.41 22.27 -0.71
C PRO A 564 -31.29 21.03 0.21
N TRP A 565 -31.89 19.90 -0.14
CA TRP A 565 -31.96 18.70 0.71
C TRP A 565 -32.55 18.99 2.10
N LYS A 566 -33.74 19.52 2.13
CA LYS A 566 -34.46 19.80 3.40
C LYS A 566 -34.76 18.51 4.17
N GLY A 567 -34.77 18.61 5.50
CA GLY A 567 -35.14 17.50 6.40
C GLY A 567 -33.99 16.57 6.81
N ASP A 568 -32.74 16.87 6.41
CA ASP A 568 -31.58 16.18 6.93
C ASP A 568 -31.23 16.76 8.31
N GLU A 569 -31.59 16.06 9.37
CA GLU A 569 -31.37 16.51 10.75
C GLU A 569 -29.88 16.50 11.15
N MET A 570 -29.07 15.64 10.53
CA MET A 570 -27.63 15.51 10.81
C MET A 570 -26.84 16.69 10.22
N PHE A 571 -27.25 17.17 9.06
CA PHE A 571 -26.62 18.31 8.36
C PHE A 571 -27.69 19.31 7.92
N PRO A 572 -28.25 20.09 8.83
CA PRO A 572 -29.30 21.06 8.48
C PRO A 572 -28.74 22.26 7.74
N ASN A 573 -29.57 22.87 6.86
CA ASN A 573 -29.25 24.11 6.15
C ASN A 573 -27.97 24.06 5.33
N LYS A 574 -27.68 22.94 4.67
CA LYS A 574 -26.47 22.73 3.85
C LYS A 574 -26.33 23.76 2.72
N GLU A 575 -27.45 24.24 2.20
CA GLU A 575 -27.51 25.28 1.16
C GLU A 575 -26.79 26.58 1.56
N ARG A 576 -26.66 26.88 2.85
CA ARG A 576 -25.95 28.08 3.33
C ARG A 576 -24.44 28.01 3.18
N THR A 577 -23.89 26.85 3.06
CA THR A 577 -22.44 26.61 2.94
C THR A 577 -22.06 25.94 1.61
N ALA A 578 -23.02 25.40 0.89
CA ALA A 578 -22.79 24.82 -0.43
C ALA A 578 -22.42 25.92 -1.46
N TYR A 579 -21.57 25.57 -2.41
CA TYR A 579 -21.19 26.42 -3.53
C TYR A 579 -21.59 25.76 -4.85
N TYR A 580 -22.76 26.12 -5.36
CA TYR A 580 -23.31 25.60 -6.59
C TYR A 580 -23.39 26.71 -7.64
N ALA A 581 -22.80 26.47 -8.81
CA ALA A 581 -22.65 27.53 -9.81
C ALA A 581 -22.81 27.04 -11.24
N GLU A 582 -23.14 27.97 -12.12
CA GLU A 582 -23.18 27.77 -13.55
C GLU A 582 -22.45 28.90 -14.28
N TYR A 583 -21.89 28.59 -15.46
CA TYR A 583 -21.36 29.57 -16.40
C TYR A 583 -21.73 29.16 -17.82
N ASN A 584 -22.38 30.06 -18.56
CA ASN A 584 -22.72 29.89 -19.97
C ASN A 584 -23.43 28.55 -20.24
N SER A 585 -24.33 28.12 -19.34
CA SER A 585 -25.22 26.98 -19.61
C SER A 585 -26.17 27.29 -20.76
N SER A 586 -26.41 26.33 -21.62
CA SER A 586 -27.27 26.45 -22.81
C SER A 586 -28.36 25.37 -22.84
N GLY A 587 -29.26 25.45 -23.82
CA GLY A 587 -30.35 24.48 -24.00
C GLY A 587 -31.62 24.84 -23.22
N PRO A 588 -32.71 24.09 -23.40
CA PRO A 588 -34.04 24.44 -22.84
C PRO A 588 -34.12 24.37 -21.32
N GLY A 589 -33.25 23.60 -20.66
CA GLY A 589 -33.16 23.57 -19.19
C GLY A 589 -32.27 24.64 -18.57
N ALA A 590 -31.63 25.48 -19.39
CA ALA A 590 -30.83 26.61 -18.93
C ALA A 590 -31.75 27.79 -18.54
N ALA A 591 -31.94 27.99 -17.23
CA ALA A 591 -32.81 29.03 -16.69
C ALA A 591 -32.10 29.89 -15.62
N PRO A 592 -31.01 30.62 -15.96
CA PRO A 592 -30.15 31.29 -14.98
C PRO A 592 -30.91 32.28 -14.08
N ASN A 593 -31.98 32.91 -14.58
CA ASN A 593 -32.78 33.87 -13.82
C ASN A 593 -33.84 33.23 -12.90
N GLN A 594 -34.00 31.91 -12.96
CA GLN A 594 -35.00 31.16 -12.17
C GLN A 594 -34.35 30.16 -11.21
N ARG A 595 -33.00 30.11 -11.16
CA ARG A 595 -32.25 29.28 -10.22
C ARG A 595 -32.50 29.73 -8.78
N VAL A 596 -32.34 28.81 -7.85
CA VAL A 596 -32.43 29.12 -6.40
C VAL A 596 -31.46 30.24 -6.01
N GLU A 597 -31.88 31.11 -5.09
CA GLU A 597 -31.12 32.32 -4.69
C GLU A 597 -29.72 32.02 -4.11
N TRP A 598 -29.50 30.82 -3.57
CA TRP A 598 -28.22 30.44 -2.99
C TRP A 598 -27.23 29.83 -4.00
N SER A 599 -27.61 29.71 -5.26
CA SER A 599 -26.70 29.34 -6.35
C SER A 599 -26.10 30.58 -7.02
N HIS A 600 -25.04 30.36 -7.80
CA HIS A 600 -24.27 31.44 -8.40
C HIS A 600 -24.24 31.33 -9.93
N GLN A 601 -24.25 32.49 -10.61
CA GLN A 601 -23.86 32.59 -12.03
C GLN A 601 -22.46 33.21 -12.05
N LEU A 602 -21.46 32.45 -12.55
CA LEU A 602 -20.07 32.91 -12.58
C LEU A 602 -19.89 34.02 -13.63
N SER A 603 -19.07 35.01 -13.30
CA SER A 603 -18.56 35.99 -14.25
C SER A 603 -17.40 35.41 -15.10
N ASP A 604 -17.08 36.11 -16.22
CA ASP A 604 -15.93 35.77 -17.07
C ASP A 604 -14.61 35.66 -16.29
N LYS A 605 -14.42 36.53 -15.27
CA LYS A 605 -13.24 36.52 -14.41
C LYS A 605 -13.21 35.32 -13.45
N GLU A 606 -14.36 34.92 -12.92
CA GLU A 606 -14.45 33.81 -11.97
C GLU A 606 -14.24 32.45 -12.64
N VAL A 607 -14.69 32.31 -13.90
CA VAL A 607 -14.54 31.07 -14.64
C VAL A 607 -13.08 30.77 -15.03
N GLU A 608 -12.21 31.78 -15.13
CA GLU A 608 -10.79 31.63 -15.46
C GLU A 608 -10.02 30.69 -14.52
N LYS A 609 -10.49 30.52 -13.28
CA LYS A 609 -9.87 29.58 -12.33
C LYS A 609 -10.16 28.10 -12.61
N TYR A 610 -11.22 27.80 -13.40
CA TYR A 610 -11.67 26.43 -13.65
C TYR A 610 -10.98 25.77 -14.87
N THR A 611 -9.68 25.94 -15.00
CA THR A 611 -8.86 25.20 -15.97
C THR A 611 -8.40 23.86 -15.36
N LEU A 612 -8.19 22.83 -16.17
CA LEU A 612 -7.66 21.53 -15.68
C LEU A 612 -6.34 21.74 -14.92
N LYS A 613 -5.49 22.64 -15.42
CA LYS A 613 -4.24 22.99 -14.77
C LYS A 613 -4.45 23.49 -13.35
N ASN A 614 -5.39 24.40 -13.11
CA ASN A 614 -5.63 24.96 -11.78
C ASN A 614 -6.33 23.96 -10.86
N ILE A 615 -7.33 23.22 -11.37
CA ILE A 615 -8.09 22.24 -10.61
C ILE A 615 -7.17 21.11 -10.11
N PHE A 616 -6.22 20.68 -10.94
CA PHE A 616 -5.33 19.57 -10.64
C PHE A 616 -3.90 19.97 -10.22
N SER A 617 -3.62 21.28 -10.03
CA SER A 617 -2.27 21.86 -9.91
C SER A 617 -1.55 21.55 -8.59
N LYS A 618 -2.18 20.99 -7.59
CA LYS A 618 -1.57 20.83 -6.26
C LYS A 618 -0.40 19.84 -6.21
N ASN A 619 -0.13 19.05 -7.28
CA ASN A 619 1.07 18.21 -7.35
C ASN A 619 1.60 18.11 -8.77
N LYS A 620 2.89 18.32 -8.94
CA LYS A 620 3.61 18.24 -10.24
C LYS A 620 3.70 16.83 -10.83
N ASP A 621 3.21 15.82 -10.12
CA ASP A 621 3.51 14.40 -10.37
C ASP A 621 2.34 13.57 -10.93
N TRP A 622 1.40 14.19 -11.63
CA TRP A 622 0.35 13.42 -12.32
C TRP A 622 0.90 12.79 -13.60
N TYR A 623 1.03 11.47 -13.60
CA TYR A 623 1.58 10.70 -14.72
C TYR A 623 0.88 11.01 -16.08
N TRP A 624 -0.44 11.14 -16.07
CA TRP A 624 -1.26 11.44 -17.26
C TRP A 624 -1.40 12.93 -17.60
N ALA A 625 -0.87 13.82 -16.76
CA ALA A 625 -1.05 15.27 -16.92
C ALA A 625 -0.56 15.79 -18.28
N SER A 626 0.50 15.21 -18.84
CA SER A 626 1.02 15.60 -20.16
C SER A 626 0.11 15.22 -21.32
N GLU A 627 -0.66 14.13 -21.23
CA GLU A 627 -1.67 13.76 -22.23
C GLU A 627 -2.90 14.66 -22.15
N ILE A 628 -3.38 14.91 -20.92
CA ILE A 628 -4.56 15.73 -20.65
C ILE A 628 -4.34 17.18 -21.09
N MET A 629 -3.14 17.74 -20.87
CA MET A 629 -2.79 19.13 -21.21
C MET A 629 -2.48 19.34 -22.71
N LYS A 630 -2.08 18.31 -23.45
CA LYS A 630 -1.92 18.41 -24.91
C LYS A 630 -3.24 18.66 -25.62
N ASP A 631 -4.33 18.08 -25.11
CA ASP A 631 -5.68 18.31 -25.65
C ASP A 631 -6.17 19.75 -25.42
N GLU A 632 -5.72 20.46 -24.38
CA GLU A 632 -6.07 21.87 -24.14
C GLU A 632 -5.32 22.82 -25.09
N ASN A 633 -4.06 22.55 -25.38
CA ASN A 633 -3.28 23.38 -26.30
C ASN A 633 -3.77 23.24 -27.76
N ALA A 634 -4.21 22.04 -28.17
CA ALA A 634 -4.81 21.83 -29.46
C ALA A 634 -6.17 22.55 -29.63
N ALA A 635 -6.93 22.74 -28.56
CA ALA A 635 -8.20 23.47 -28.59
C ALA A 635 -8.02 25.00 -28.55
N SER A 636 -6.89 25.52 -28.05
CA SER A 636 -6.58 26.95 -28.10
C SER A 636 -6.08 27.43 -29.47
N ASP A 637 -5.43 26.55 -30.22
CA ASP A 637 -4.93 26.83 -31.58
C ASP A 637 -6.05 26.87 -32.65
N LEU A 638 -7.27 26.44 -32.30
CA LEU A 638 -8.46 26.54 -33.17
C LEU A 638 -9.29 27.83 -32.95
N LYS A 639 -8.82 28.74 -32.07
CA LYS A 639 -9.47 30.05 -31.81
C LYS A 639 -8.68 31.25 -32.35
N ASN A 640 -7.62 31.04 -33.15
CA ASN A 640 -6.89 32.08 -33.89
C ASN A 640 -7.15 32.02 -35.37
#